data_738a0c0d7f1d755b865b671a94ad5102
#
_entry.id   738a0c0d7f1d755b865b671a94ad5102
#
_cell.length_a   1.000
_cell.length_b   1.000
_cell.length_c   1.000
_cell.angle_alpha   90.00
_cell.angle_beta   90.00
_cell.angle_gamma   90.00
#
_symmetry.space_group_name_H-M   'P 1'
#
loop_
_entity.id
_entity.type
_entity.pdbx_description
1 polymer ?
#
loop_
_entity_poly.entity_id
_entity_poly.type
_entity_poly.pdbx_seq_one_letter_code
_entity_poly.pdbx_strand_id
1 'polypeptide(L)'
;MSPVYPVILCGGSGTRLWPASRPSRPKHFIPLAGNRSLFQETVQRVTPLVTDGGRLIVVGGVSHQKTILRQLSEIGASAVVLLEPEGRDSAAAMAAAAIWTRRQSADAVNLFVPSDHHVPDHDAFHQSVRTAVKASLAGQIVTLGIVPTSASSAYGYIAPTFPGLSAVAAFVEKPTEAAARRYIDNGYLWNSGNFIVRADVLEEEFIQSANSLHASVTHAVDAATKDSGCILLGDSFRAAAKISVDYAIMEKTKRASVLPVNFEWSDLGAWDAVHDSGEGDVGVHILEDSEGCLIRANDGVLVAAIGLRNVGIVVERDAVLVTDLKRSQDVKKVVKRLAQLSPRHLDFEQPTTPSFLEGATRLSTWMRTRALPIWCTLGQNDNGAFEETLALDGRRVVTTRRARVQTRQIYVYGQAGLLGWTGPWRNAVKRGLEHLDDGFVRADGLLRSALDVAGRPTDETATLYDQAFYLLALAVTHSAVGRPDLEARARSVRDLLLTERLHKGGLVETGSKPFQANALMHLLEASMAWEQTSMDASWRELSDLVVDLAQTRLIDKTTGVLSEFFDQDWAPLGKRQDELIEPGHQLEWAGLLARHAEARQDAELGALAWTLYRNGLDGFDPAKEVIIDNRNMNDSVRSERARLWPQTEWLKASLIFAATSDDGRREFCLNQAARAEAGIWRYLTPDGLWKDKLLEVGRFIDEPAPGSSFYHIMSAYAEVERAITTLSPDRKSMVSLF
;
A
#
# COMPACT_ATOMS: atom_id res chain seq x y z
N MET A 1 12.41 -6.49 -34.70
CA MET A 1 13.59 -5.83 -34.10
C MET A 1 13.87 -6.53 -32.80
N SER A 2 15.15 -6.60 -32.36
CA SER A 2 15.46 -7.17 -31.05
C SER A 2 14.80 -6.33 -29.94
N PRO A 3 14.16 -6.97 -28.94
CA PRO A 3 13.48 -6.24 -27.89
C PRO A 3 14.47 -5.49 -27.00
N VAL A 4 14.18 -4.22 -26.72
CA VAL A 4 14.97 -3.38 -25.81
C VAL A 4 14.31 -3.38 -24.43
N TYR A 5 15.11 -3.69 -23.42
CA TYR A 5 14.71 -3.68 -22.01
C TYR A 5 15.47 -2.57 -21.29
N PRO A 6 14.85 -1.40 -21.07
CA PRO A 6 15.40 -0.43 -20.14
C PRO A 6 15.42 -1.03 -18.73
N VAL A 7 16.60 -0.99 -18.09
CA VAL A 7 16.84 -1.52 -16.75
C VAL A 7 17.31 -0.40 -15.86
N ILE A 8 16.47 0.03 -14.92
CA ILE A 8 16.77 1.07 -13.95
C ILE A 8 17.41 0.43 -12.72
N LEU A 9 18.62 0.86 -12.37
CA LEU A 9 19.36 0.38 -11.22
C LEU A 9 19.13 1.33 -10.03
N CYS A 10 18.39 0.88 -9.02
CA CYS A 10 18.10 1.64 -7.79
C CYS A 10 19.12 1.29 -6.71
N GLY A 11 20.30 1.90 -6.78
CA GLY A 11 21.40 1.71 -5.84
C GLY A 11 21.97 3.02 -5.31
N GLY A 12 22.75 2.94 -4.23
CA GLY A 12 23.43 4.08 -3.63
C GLY A 12 22.61 4.83 -2.56
N SER A 13 23.27 5.20 -1.46
CA SER A 13 22.63 5.85 -0.30
C SER A 13 22.60 7.38 -0.39
N GLY A 14 23.35 8.01 -1.31
CA GLY A 14 23.36 9.47 -1.48
C GLY A 14 23.77 10.29 -0.24
N THR A 15 24.64 9.79 0.60
CA THR A 15 24.98 10.34 1.94
C THR A 15 25.44 11.81 1.94
N ARG A 16 25.93 12.35 0.81
CA ARG A 16 26.31 13.75 0.69
C ARG A 16 25.13 14.72 0.63
N LEU A 17 23.93 14.20 0.39
CA LEU A 17 22.68 14.95 0.40
C LEU A 17 21.92 14.82 1.72
N TRP A 18 22.63 14.44 2.80
CA TRP A 18 22.08 14.56 4.15
C TRP A 18 21.72 16.03 4.43
N PRO A 19 20.62 16.33 5.10
CA PRO A 19 19.68 15.45 5.81
C PRO A 19 18.54 14.91 4.95
N ALA A 20 18.40 15.32 3.69
CA ALA A 20 17.31 14.89 2.82
C ALA A 20 17.44 13.42 2.37
N SER A 21 18.66 12.98 2.02
CA SER A 21 18.93 11.60 1.65
C SER A 21 19.42 10.78 2.83
N ARG A 22 18.75 9.62 3.05
CA ARG A 22 19.05 8.67 4.13
C ARG A 22 18.82 7.23 3.63
N PRO A 23 19.29 6.19 4.34
CA PRO A 23 19.10 4.81 3.94
C PRO A 23 17.65 4.44 3.62
N SER A 24 16.68 4.91 4.40
CA SER A 24 15.24 4.67 4.18
C SER A 24 14.62 5.53 3.06
N ARG A 25 15.26 6.64 2.70
CA ARG A 25 14.86 7.54 1.61
C ARG A 25 16.08 7.94 0.79
N PRO A 26 16.66 7.03 -0.02
CA PRO A 26 17.82 7.30 -0.85
C PRO A 26 17.56 8.41 -1.87
N LYS A 27 18.63 9.03 -2.33
CA LYS A 27 18.67 10.16 -3.26
C LYS A 27 17.71 10.01 -4.45
N HIS A 28 17.67 8.84 -5.06
CA HIS A 28 16.87 8.61 -6.26
C HIS A 28 15.35 8.70 -6.02
N PHE A 29 14.88 8.56 -4.79
CA PHE A 29 13.45 8.73 -4.45
C PHE A 29 13.08 10.15 -4.00
N ILE A 30 14.01 11.11 -4.12
CA ILE A 30 13.81 12.51 -3.71
C ILE A 30 13.68 13.40 -4.96
N PRO A 31 12.73 14.34 -4.99
CA PRO A 31 12.68 15.38 -6.03
C PRO A 31 13.79 16.41 -5.79
N LEU A 32 14.94 16.22 -6.42
CA LEU A 32 16.11 17.10 -6.28
C LEU A 32 16.16 18.19 -7.34
N ALA A 33 15.62 17.91 -8.53
CA ALA A 33 15.42 18.85 -9.62
C ALA A 33 13.97 18.72 -10.09
N GLY A 34 13.17 19.78 -9.96
CA GLY A 34 11.74 19.77 -10.28
C GLY A 34 10.84 19.05 -9.24
N ASN A 35 9.66 18.65 -9.69
CA ASN A 35 8.58 18.15 -8.82
C ASN A 35 8.52 16.60 -8.71
N ARG A 36 9.34 15.89 -9.47
CA ARG A 36 9.40 14.42 -9.47
C ARG A 36 10.72 13.93 -8.88
N SER A 37 10.69 12.73 -8.32
CA SER A 37 11.94 12.08 -7.90
C SER A 37 12.82 11.75 -9.10
N LEU A 38 14.14 11.65 -8.90
CA LEU A 38 15.06 11.26 -9.97
C LEU A 38 14.72 9.88 -10.56
N PHE A 39 14.20 8.98 -9.73
CA PHE A 39 13.68 7.69 -10.17
C PHE A 39 12.50 7.85 -11.13
N GLN A 40 11.50 8.67 -10.78
CA GLN A 40 10.33 8.94 -11.64
C GLN A 40 10.73 9.62 -12.96
N GLU A 41 11.67 10.59 -12.91
CA GLU A 41 12.23 11.22 -14.12
C GLU A 41 12.95 10.18 -15.00
N THR A 42 13.74 9.29 -14.39
CA THR A 42 14.40 8.20 -15.11
C THR A 42 13.40 7.24 -15.75
N VAL A 43 12.32 6.85 -15.03
CA VAL A 43 11.25 6.01 -15.59
C VAL A 43 10.63 6.66 -16.81
N GLN A 44 10.27 7.95 -16.73
CA GLN A 44 9.64 8.66 -17.86
C GLN A 44 10.61 8.80 -19.04
N ARG A 45 11.88 9.07 -18.78
CA ARG A 45 12.91 9.17 -19.81
C ARG A 45 13.11 7.88 -20.59
N VAL A 46 13.10 6.71 -19.91
CA VAL A 46 13.45 5.45 -20.58
C VAL A 46 12.23 4.66 -21.09
N THR A 47 11.03 4.91 -20.59
CA THR A 47 9.80 4.19 -21.01
C THR A 47 9.57 4.26 -22.53
N PRO A 48 9.76 5.40 -23.24
CA PRO A 48 9.58 5.46 -24.70
C PRO A 48 10.62 4.63 -25.50
N LEU A 49 11.65 4.11 -24.86
CA LEU A 49 12.68 3.26 -25.47
C LEU A 49 12.36 1.77 -25.42
N VAL A 50 11.30 1.38 -24.73
CA VAL A 50 10.78 0.00 -24.76
C VAL A 50 10.27 -0.31 -26.18
N THR A 51 10.81 -1.34 -26.80
CA THR A 51 10.34 -1.79 -28.12
C THR A 51 9.46 -3.03 -28.00
N ASP A 52 8.79 -3.42 -29.10
CA ASP A 52 7.89 -4.58 -29.14
C ASP A 52 8.57 -5.84 -28.58
N GLY A 53 7.94 -6.44 -27.57
CA GLY A 53 8.48 -7.60 -26.84
C GLY A 53 9.39 -7.27 -25.68
N GLY A 54 9.81 -5.97 -25.50
CA GLY A 54 10.56 -5.50 -24.35
C GLY A 54 9.66 -5.09 -23.18
N ARG A 55 10.27 -4.84 -22.04
CA ARG A 55 9.61 -4.31 -20.82
C ARG A 55 10.56 -3.42 -20.07
N LEU A 56 9.98 -2.45 -19.35
CA LEU A 56 10.72 -1.69 -18.34
C LEU A 56 11.04 -2.60 -17.15
N ILE A 57 12.28 -2.57 -16.67
CA ILE A 57 12.74 -3.34 -15.52
C ILE A 57 13.28 -2.35 -14.48
N VAL A 58 12.99 -2.63 -13.22
CA VAL A 58 13.57 -1.93 -12.07
C VAL A 58 14.28 -2.96 -11.20
N VAL A 59 15.56 -2.73 -10.90
CA VAL A 59 16.31 -3.54 -9.94
C VAL A 59 16.54 -2.71 -8.69
N GLY A 60 16.12 -3.21 -7.52
CA GLY A 60 16.29 -2.49 -6.26
C GLY A 60 16.27 -3.40 -5.05
N GLY A 61 16.63 -2.87 -3.88
CA GLY A 61 16.64 -3.64 -2.65
C GLY A 61 15.21 -3.89 -2.09
N VAL A 62 15.02 -5.03 -1.46
CA VAL A 62 13.76 -5.42 -0.78
C VAL A 62 13.25 -4.33 0.19
N SER A 63 14.14 -3.61 0.86
CA SER A 63 13.79 -2.51 1.76
C SER A 63 13.10 -1.32 1.06
N HIS A 64 13.23 -1.20 -0.24
CA HIS A 64 12.67 -0.10 -1.03
C HIS A 64 11.46 -0.52 -1.88
N GLN A 65 11.01 -1.78 -1.80
CA GLN A 65 9.87 -2.32 -2.56
C GLN A 65 8.66 -1.39 -2.54
N LYS A 66 8.22 -0.99 -1.35
CA LYS A 66 7.05 -0.09 -1.19
C LYS A 66 7.22 1.25 -1.89
N THR A 67 8.41 1.85 -1.78
CA THR A 67 8.72 3.15 -2.39
C THR A 67 8.77 3.06 -3.90
N ILE A 68 9.38 2.00 -4.46
CA ILE A 68 9.42 1.73 -5.89
C ILE A 68 8.00 1.59 -6.45
N LEU A 69 7.18 0.71 -5.87
CA LEU A 69 5.81 0.47 -6.33
C LEU A 69 4.93 1.72 -6.23
N ARG A 70 5.02 2.45 -5.12
CA ARG A 70 4.29 3.71 -4.93
C ARG A 70 4.67 4.74 -6.00
N GLN A 71 5.97 4.98 -6.22
CA GLN A 71 6.42 6.00 -7.17
C GLN A 71 6.14 5.62 -8.63
N LEU A 72 6.14 4.34 -8.99
CA LEU A 72 5.65 3.87 -10.29
C LEU A 72 4.15 4.16 -10.44
N SER A 73 3.35 3.84 -9.44
CA SER A 73 1.90 4.09 -9.43
C SER A 73 1.58 5.59 -9.53
N GLU A 74 2.29 6.46 -8.83
CA GLU A 74 2.11 7.93 -8.87
C GLU A 74 2.22 8.53 -10.27
N ILE A 75 2.98 7.90 -11.17
CA ILE A 75 3.16 8.35 -12.56
C ILE A 75 2.48 7.42 -13.59
N GLY A 76 1.69 6.45 -13.15
CA GLY A 76 0.97 5.50 -14.01
C GLY A 76 1.89 4.58 -14.83
N ALA A 77 3.11 4.30 -14.34
CA ALA A 77 4.09 3.46 -15.03
C ALA A 77 4.00 2.00 -14.55
N SER A 78 4.20 1.06 -15.49
CA SER A 78 4.28 -0.37 -15.21
C SER A 78 5.69 -0.88 -15.49
N ALA A 79 6.26 -1.65 -14.56
CA ALA A 79 7.59 -2.24 -14.68
C ALA A 79 7.64 -3.64 -14.06
N VAL A 80 8.56 -4.47 -14.53
CA VAL A 80 8.98 -5.68 -13.81
C VAL A 80 9.98 -5.25 -12.73
N VAL A 81 9.66 -5.53 -11.47
CA VAL A 81 10.52 -5.16 -10.33
C VAL A 81 11.26 -6.40 -9.83
N LEU A 82 12.60 -6.39 -9.95
CA LEU A 82 13.50 -7.40 -9.41
C LEU A 82 14.04 -6.89 -8.07
N LEU A 83 13.81 -7.64 -6.99
CA LEU A 83 14.19 -7.25 -5.64
C LEU A 83 15.40 -8.05 -5.18
N GLU A 84 16.48 -7.32 -4.87
CA GLU A 84 17.68 -7.86 -4.26
C GLU A 84 17.46 -8.08 -2.75
N PRO A 85 17.72 -9.28 -2.21
CA PRO A 85 17.62 -9.53 -0.77
C PRO A 85 18.69 -8.74 0.04
N GLU A 86 19.77 -8.35 -0.62
CA GLU A 86 20.84 -7.50 -0.10
C GLU A 86 21.59 -6.82 -1.25
N GLY A 87 21.92 -5.53 -1.13
CA GLY A 87 22.65 -4.80 -2.17
C GLY A 87 24.08 -5.32 -2.37
N ARG A 88 24.42 -5.71 -3.60
CA ARG A 88 25.72 -6.27 -4.01
C ARG A 88 26.44 -5.46 -5.09
N ASP A 89 26.12 -4.15 -5.15
CA ASP A 89 26.66 -3.23 -6.15
C ASP A 89 26.19 -3.53 -7.59
N SER A 90 26.61 -2.75 -8.58
CA SER A 90 26.05 -2.75 -9.95
C SER A 90 26.27 -4.05 -10.72
N ALA A 91 27.37 -4.78 -10.50
CA ALA A 91 27.64 -6.00 -11.25
C ALA A 91 26.60 -7.09 -11.01
N ALA A 92 26.22 -7.35 -9.76
CA ALA A 92 25.22 -8.37 -9.42
C ALA A 92 23.83 -7.99 -9.94
N ALA A 93 23.44 -6.72 -9.79
CA ALA A 93 22.17 -6.17 -10.29
C ALA A 93 22.08 -6.31 -11.83
N MET A 94 23.13 -5.93 -12.56
CA MET A 94 23.18 -6.05 -14.02
C MET A 94 23.17 -7.51 -14.48
N ALA A 95 23.89 -8.39 -13.80
CA ALA A 95 23.85 -9.83 -14.07
C ALA A 95 22.45 -10.42 -13.89
N ALA A 96 21.75 -10.08 -12.78
CA ALA A 96 20.39 -10.57 -12.54
C ALA A 96 19.41 -10.14 -13.64
N ALA A 97 19.45 -8.86 -14.03
CA ALA A 97 18.63 -8.34 -15.11
C ALA A 97 18.97 -8.97 -16.47
N ALA A 98 20.25 -9.16 -16.80
CA ALA A 98 20.67 -9.79 -18.05
C ALA A 98 20.20 -11.24 -18.13
N ILE A 99 20.40 -12.05 -17.09
CA ILE A 99 19.93 -13.43 -17.00
C ILE A 99 18.40 -13.47 -17.13
N TRP A 100 17.68 -12.59 -16.46
CA TRP A 100 16.22 -12.54 -16.52
C TRP A 100 15.74 -12.18 -17.93
N THR A 101 16.28 -11.12 -18.56
CA THR A 101 15.85 -10.64 -19.89
C THR A 101 16.18 -11.65 -20.99
N ARG A 102 17.33 -12.32 -20.91
CA ARG A 102 17.71 -13.39 -21.85
C ARG A 102 16.72 -14.56 -21.84
N ARG A 103 16.13 -14.87 -20.66
CA ARG A 103 15.08 -15.89 -20.55
C ARG A 103 13.75 -15.44 -21.17
N GLN A 104 13.51 -14.13 -21.27
CA GLN A 104 12.33 -13.61 -21.96
C GLN A 104 12.54 -13.56 -23.47
N SER A 105 13.75 -13.22 -23.93
CA SER A 105 14.13 -13.16 -25.35
C SER A 105 15.62 -13.44 -25.52
N ALA A 106 15.96 -14.35 -26.42
CA ALA A 106 17.35 -14.68 -26.73
C ALA A 106 18.14 -13.48 -27.28
N ASP A 107 17.45 -12.55 -27.97
CA ASP A 107 18.03 -11.36 -28.60
C ASP A 107 17.82 -10.10 -27.75
N ALA A 108 17.56 -10.22 -26.45
CA ALA A 108 17.31 -9.11 -25.56
C ALA A 108 18.51 -8.13 -25.56
N VAL A 109 18.22 -6.85 -25.73
CA VAL A 109 19.17 -5.76 -25.54
C VAL A 109 18.81 -5.01 -24.26
N ASN A 110 19.72 -4.93 -23.31
CA ASN A 110 19.53 -4.20 -22.06
C ASN A 110 20.11 -2.79 -22.20
N LEU A 111 19.31 -1.80 -21.82
CA LEU A 111 19.74 -0.42 -21.54
C LEU A 111 19.80 -0.23 -20.05
N PHE A 112 20.97 -0.37 -19.43
CA PHE A 112 21.16 -0.12 -18.01
C PHE A 112 21.32 1.39 -17.76
N VAL A 113 20.54 1.91 -16.84
CA VAL A 113 20.60 3.34 -16.43
C VAL A 113 20.57 3.45 -14.90
N PRO A 114 21.39 4.32 -14.30
CA PRO A 114 21.24 4.70 -12.90
C PRO A 114 19.92 5.44 -12.68
N SER A 115 19.27 5.17 -11.53
CA SER A 115 17.99 5.79 -11.15
C SER A 115 18.10 7.23 -10.66
N ASP A 116 19.32 7.75 -10.49
CA ASP A 116 19.61 8.96 -9.73
C ASP A 116 20.36 10.03 -10.52
N HIS A 117 20.41 9.91 -11.85
CA HIS A 117 21.02 10.89 -12.73
C HIS A 117 19.99 11.84 -13.34
N HIS A 118 20.32 13.11 -13.34
CA HIS A 118 19.56 14.16 -14.01
C HIS A 118 20.01 14.31 -15.46
N VAL A 119 19.07 14.16 -16.41
CA VAL A 119 19.26 14.30 -17.85
C VAL A 119 18.02 14.97 -18.42
N PRO A 120 17.99 16.29 -18.53
CA PRO A 120 16.79 17.04 -18.94
C PRO A 120 16.47 16.90 -20.43
N ASP A 121 17.46 16.72 -21.30
CA ASP A 121 17.26 16.54 -22.74
C ASP A 121 16.97 15.06 -23.08
N HIS A 122 15.70 14.67 -22.96
CA HIS A 122 15.27 13.31 -23.26
C HIS A 122 15.43 12.95 -24.74
N ASP A 123 15.25 13.87 -25.66
CA ASP A 123 15.32 13.58 -27.11
C ASP A 123 16.75 13.27 -27.54
N ALA A 124 17.72 14.05 -27.10
CA ALA A 124 19.14 13.77 -27.36
C ALA A 124 19.59 12.47 -26.72
N PHE A 125 19.09 12.16 -25.50
CA PHE A 125 19.31 10.87 -24.85
C PHE A 125 18.75 9.72 -25.69
N HIS A 126 17.49 9.81 -26.16
CA HIS A 126 16.86 8.79 -27.00
C HIS A 126 17.63 8.54 -28.31
N GLN A 127 18.10 9.60 -28.96
CA GLN A 127 18.88 9.48 -30.20
C GLN A 127 20.21 8.75 -29.93
N SER A 128 20.89 9.09 -28.85
CA SER A 128 22.14 8.47 -28.43
C SER A 128 21.93 6.97 -28.15
N VAL A 129 20.87 6.61 -27.40
CA VAL A 129 20.55 5.21 -27.10
C VAL A 129 20.24 4.43 -28.39
N ARG A 130 19.45 4.98 -29.33
CA ARG A 130 19.15 4.31 -30.61
C ARG A 130 20.42 4.05 -31.42
N THR A 131 21.41 4.95 -31.36
CA THR A 131 22.73 4.77 -32.01
C THR A 131 23.50 3.66 -31.31
N ALA A 132 23.56 3.65 -29.99
CA ALA A 132 24.25 2.66 -29.19
C ALA A 132 23.65 1.25 -29.33
N VAL A 133 22.32 1.13 -29.43
CA VAL A 133 21.61 -0.17 -29.68
C VAL A 133 22.12 -0.81 -30.98
N LYS A 134 22.32 -0.05 -32.05
CA LYS A 134 22.83 -0.63 -33.31
C LYS A 134 24.22 -1.26 -33.16
N ALA A 135 25.12 -0.62 -32.37
CA ALA A 135 26.44 -1.16 -32.10
C ALA A 135 26.39 -2.37 -31.14
N SER A 136 25.51 -2.33 -30.15
CA SER A 136 25.35 -3.44 -29.21
C SER A 136 24.88 -4.73 -29.91
N LEU A 137 24.06 -4.64 -30.97
CA LEU A 137 23.65 -5.77 -31.81
C LEU A 137 24.83 -6.44 -32.50
N ALA A 138 25.94 -5.71 -32.72
CA ALA A 138 27.20 -6.30 -33.24
C ALA A 138 28.09 -6.90 -32.12
N GLY A 139 27.58 -7.07 -30.91
CA GLY A 139 28.29 -7.71 -29.79
C GLY A 139 29.17 -6.79 -28.99
N GLN A 140 28.96 -5.48 -29.07
CA GLN A 140 29.69 -4.48 -28.27
C GLN A 140 28.95 -4.15 -26.97
N ILE A 141 29.70 -3.76 -25.93
CA ILE A 141 29.19 -3.13 -24.71
C ILE A 141 29.39 -1.64 -24.88
N VAL A 142 28.31 -0.92 -25.16
CA VAL A 142 28.38 0.52 -25.43
C VAL A 142 28.08 1.31 -24.17
N THR A 143 28.97 2.23 -23.79
CA THR A 143 28.68 3.23 -22.75
C THR A 143 28.54 4.63 -23.36
N LEU A 144 27.76 5.51 -22.70
CA LEU A 144 27.61 6.90 -23.09
C LEU A 144 28.68 7.71 -22.37
N GLY A 145 29.52 8.38 -23.11
CA GLY A 145 30.64 9.19 -22.58
C GLY A 145 30.30 10.67 -22.59
N ILE A 146 30.34 11.31 -21.42
CA ILE A 146 30.08 12.74 -21.23
C ILE A 146 31.36 13.53 -21.41
N VAL A 147 31.29 14.65 -22.14
CA VAL A 147 32.43 15.58 -22.26
C VAL A 147 32.68 16.25 -20.91
N PRO A 148 33.88 16.10 -20.31
CA PRO A 148 34.16 16.68 -18.99
C PRO A 148 34.15 18.19 -19.01
N THR A 149 33.51 18.82 -18.02
CA THR A 149 33.51 20.27 -17.80
C THR A 149 34.47 20.69 -16.69
N SER A 150 34.96 19.73 -15.87
CA SER A 150 35.89 19.99 -14.77
C SER A 150 36.68 18.72 -14.41
N ALA A 151 37.79 18.88 -13.69
CA ALA A 151 38.56 17.74 -13.18
C ALA A 151 37.90 17.18 -11.93
N SER A 152 37.26 16.00 -12.04
CA SER A 152 36.58 15.36 -10.95
C SER A 152 37.22 14.00 -10.61
N SER A 153 37.49 13.77 -9.35
CA SER A 153 37.90 12.46 -8.83
C SER A 153 36.70 11.57 -8.47
N ALA A 154 35.46 12.03 -8.70
CA ALA A 154 34.23 11.29 -8.37
C ALA A 154 33.78 10.35 -9.50
N TYR A 155 34.24 10.58 -10.73
CA TYR A 155 33.82 9.89 -11.94
C TYR A 155 34.88 8.95 -12.50
N GLY A 156 34.44 7.96 -13.28
CA GLY A 156 35.30 7.19 -14.16
C GLY A 156 35.64 7.98 -15.44
N TYR A 157 36.80 7.70 -16.02
CA TYR A 157 37.27 8.31 -17.25
C TYR A 157 37.53 7.27 -18.35
N ILE A 158 37.08 7.56 -19.56
CA ILE A 158 37.10 6.66 -20.72
C ILE A 158 37.92 7.28 -21.84
N ALA A 159 39.00 6.61 -22.30
CA ALA A 159 39.73 6.99 -23.46
C ALA A 159 39.09 6.42 -24.73
N PRO A 160 38.53 7.24 -25.64
CA PRO A 160 38.11 6.78 -26.96
C PRO A 160 39.31 6.54 -27.86
N THR A 161 39.24 5.56 -28.78
CA THR A 161 40.32 5.36 -29.77
C THR A 161 40.31 6.40 -30.88
N PHE A 162 39.13 6.96 -31.20
CA PHE A 162 38.95 8.04 -32.18
C PHE A 162 37.63 8.80 -31.90
N PRO A 163 37.40 9.99 -32.48
CA PRO A 163 36.17 10.74 -32.30
C PRO A 163 34.92 9.98 -32.79
N GLY A 164 33.80 10.11 -32.05
CA GLY A 164 32.57 9.41 -32.33
C GLY A 164 32.48 8.04 -31.63
N LEU A 165 31.55 7.20 -32.07
CA LEU A 165 31.38 5.84 -31.51
C LEU A 165 32.63 5.02 -31.83
N SER A 166 33.39 4.65 -30.82
CA SER A 166 34.65 3.97 -30.98
C SER A 166 34.95 2.98 -29.84
N ALA A 167 35.90 2.08 -30.09
CA ALA A 167 36.41 1.21 -29.04
C ALA A 167 37.04 2.00 -27.89
N VAL A 168 36.95 1.47 -26.67
CA VAL A 168 37.60 2.02 -25.49
C VAL A 168 39.06 1.59 -25.44
N ALA A 169 39.99 2.56 -25.42
CA ALA A 169 41.43 2.32 -25.30
C ALA A 169 41.83 2.12 -23.82
N ALA A 170 41.19 2.85 -22.90
CA ALA A 170 41.40 2.70 -21.47
C ALA A 170 40.14 3.12 -20.70
N PHE A 171 39.87 2.43 -19.59
CA PHE A 171 38.83 2.75 -18.63
C PHE A 171 39.47 2.89 -17.25
N VAL A 172 39.27 4.02 -16.57
CA VAL A 172 39.92 4.32 -15.28
C VAL A 172 38.88 4.86 -14.31
N GLU A 173 38.56 4.09 -13.25
CA GLU A 173 37.57 4.48 -12.26
C GLU A 173 38.22 5.35 -11.17
N LYS A 174 37.59 6.50 -10.86
CA LYS A 174 37.89 7.41 -9.75
C LYS A 174 39.41 7.76 -9.61
N PRO A 175 40.01 8.43 -10.58
CA PRO A 175 41.40 8.80 -10.51
C PRO A 175 41.68 9.89 -9.47
N THR A 176 42.94 10.16 -9.20
CA THR A 176 43.34 11.39 -8.46
C THR A 176 43.01 12.64 -9.27
N GLU A 177 42.76 13.79 -8.62
CA GLU A 177 42.45 15.04 -9.30
C GLU A 177 43.54 15.44 -10.30
N ALA A 178 44.80 15.22 -9.95
CA ALA A 178 45.93 15.50 -10.86
C ALA A 178 45.94 14.59 -12.11
N ALA A 179 45.49 13.34 -11.98
CA ALA A 179 45.32 12.45 -13.12
C ALA A 179 44.07 12.83 -13.94
N ALA A 180 42.97 13.25 -13.29
CA ALA A 180 41.75 13.70 -13.94
C ALA A 180 42.02 14.90 -14.87
N ARG A 181 42.81 15.88 -14.44
CA ARG A 181 43.23 17.02 -15.29
C ARG A 181 43.92 16.55 -16.55
N ARG A 182 44.92 15.65 -16.43
CA ARG A 182 45.63 15.08 -17.58
C ARG A 182 44.71 14.29 -18.52
N TYR A 183 43.72 13.61 -17.99
CA TYR A 183 42.76 12.87 -18.82
C TYR A 183 41.86 13.80 -19.64
N ILE A 184 41.46 14.94 -19.09
CA ILE A 184 40.69 15.96 -19.82
C ILE A 184 41.55 16.52 -20.97
N ASP A 185 42.79 16.87 -20.69
CA ASP A 185 43.72 17.40 -21.70
C ASP A 185 43.98 16.39 -22.85
N ASN A 186 43.85 15.10 -22.58
CA ASN A 186 43.99 14.01 -23.55
C ASN A 186 42.64 13.55 -24.18
N GLY A 187 41.54 14.30 -23.98
CA GLY A 187 40.25 14.04 -24.62
C GLY A 187 39.47 12.84 -24.05
N TYR A 188 39.75 12.44 -22.81
CA TYR A 188 38.96 11.42 -22.13
C TYR A 188 37.54 11.95 -21.82
N LEU A 189 36.59 11.04 -21.77
CA LEU A 189 35.19 11.31 -21.46
C LEU A 189 34.87 10.79 -20.05
N TRP A 190 33.92 11.40 -19.36
CA TRP A 190 33.36 10.81 -18.13
C TRP A 190 32.49 9.60 -18.43
N ASN A 191 32.56 8.59 -17.62
CA ASN A 191 31.62 7.47 -17.63
C ASN A 191 30.28 7.92 -17.04
N SER A 192 29.22 7.91 -17.85
CA SER A 192 27.86 8.26 -17.39
C SER A 192 27.18 7.12 -16.63
N GLY A 193 27.75 5.93 -16.56
CA GLY A 193 27.10 4.76 -15.97
C GLY A 193 25.92 4.20 -16.76
N ASN A 194 25.67 4.69 -17.98
CA ASN A 194 24.67 4.14 -18.88
C ASN A 194 25.32 3.11 -19.82
N PHE A 195 24.82 1.86 -19.82
CA PHE A 195 25.37 0.78 -20.63
C PHE A 195 24.30 0.16 -21.52
N ILE A 196 24.63 -0.04 -22.79
CA ILE A 196 23.76 -0.71 -23.76
C ILE A 196 24.47 -1.96 -24.26
N VAL A 197 23.85 -3.13 -24.01
CA VAL A 197 24.50 -4.41 -24.32
C VAL A 197 23.44 -5.51 -24.53
N ARG A 198 23.73 -6.46 -25.40
CA ARG A 198 22.94 -7.69 -25.50
C ARG A 198 23.11 -8.54 -24.24
N ALA A 199 22.02 -9.16 -23.78
CA ALA A 199 22.01 -9.95 -22.57
C ALA A 199 22.98 -11.13 -22.60
N ASP A 200 23.05 -11.84 -23.73
CA ASP A 200 23.98 -12.95 -23.94
C ASP A 200 25.45 -12.51 -23.91
N VAL A 201 25.77 -11.37 -24.53
CA VAL A 201 27.12 -10.80 -24.51
C VAL A 201 27.56 -10.45 -23.10
N LEU A 202 26.69 -9.82 -22.32
CA LEU A 202 26.98 -9.47 -20.93
C LEU A 202 27.16 -10.72 -20.05
N GLU A 203 26.33 -11.74 -20.23
CA GLU A 203 26.49 -13.03 -19.51
C GLU A 203 27.83 -13.71 -19.87
N GLU A 204 28.21 -13.72 -21.15
CA GLU A 204 29.54 -14.27 -21.58
C GLU A 204 30.67 -13.55 -20.85
N GLU A 205 30.64 -12.22 -20.77
CA GLU A 205 31.65 -11.44 -20.07
C GLU A 205 31.68 -11.74 -18.56
N PHE A 206 30.50 -11.92 -17.91
CA PHE A 206 30.44 -12.34 -16.51
C PHE A 206 31.01 -13.74 -16.29
N ILE A 207 30.72 -14.69 -17.18
CA ILE A 207 31.26 -16.07 -17.10
C ILE A 207 32.79 -16.00 -17.20
N GLN A 208 33.35 -15.19 -18.10
CA GLN A 208 34.78 -15.08 -18.30
C GLN A 208 35.50 -14.33 -17.17
N SER A 209 34.96 -13.24 -16.71
CA SER A 209 35.65 -12.28 -15.82
C SER A 209 35.22 -12.34 -14.36
N ALA A 210 34.03 -12.90 -14.06
CA ALA A 210 33.43 -12.93 -12.73
C ALA A 210 32.50 -14.17 -12.53
N ASN A 211 33.01 -15.36 -12.86
CA ASN A 211 32.21 -16.60 -12.91
C ASN A 211 31.49 -16.94 -11.58
N SER A 212 32.14 -16.74 -10.42
CA SER A 212 31.52 -17.03 -9.14
C SER A 212 30.31 -16.10 -8.85
N LEU A 213 30.40 -14.82 -9.25
CA LEU A 213 29.28 -13.87 -9.16
C LEU A 213 28.16 -14.33 -10.08
N HIS A 214 28.47 -14.66 -11.35
CA HIS A 214 27.47 -15.15 -12.31
C HIS A 214 26.74 -16.38 -11.79
N ALA A 215 27.46 -17.38 -11.28
CA ALA A 215 26.86 -18.61 -10.74
C ALA A 215 25.91 -18.33 -9.57
N SER A 216 26.34 -17.50 -8.60
CA SER A 216 25.50 -17.13 -7.45
C SER A 216 24.22 -16.39 -7.86
N VAL A 217 24.33 -15.47 -8.83
CA VAL A 217 23.19 -14.70 -9.34
C VAL A 217 22.27 -15.59 -10.20
N THR A 218 22.80 -16.52 -11.00
CA THR A 218 21.99 -17.48 -11.77
C THR A 218 21.13 -18.30 -10.83
N HIS A 219 21.70 -18.87 -9.78
CA HIS A 219 20.94 -19.63 -8.78
C HIS A 219 19.88 -18.75 -8.08
N ALA A 220 20.18 -17.46 -7.85
CA ALA A 220 19.22 -16.54 -7.25
C ALA A 220 18.03 -16.24 -8.17
N VAL A 221 18.27 -16.11 -9.46
CA VAL A 221 17.19 -15.94 -10.46
C VAL A 221 16.39 -17.23 -10.65
N ASP A 222 17.04 -18.42 -10.57
CA ASP A 222 16.36 -19.72 -10.61
C ASP A 222 15.43 -19.96 -9.43
N ALA A 223 15.86 -19.54 -8.24
CA ALA A 223 15.11 -19.66 -6.98
C ALA A 223 14.21 -18.46 -6.68
N ALA A 224 14.03 -17.56 -7.66
CA ALA A 224 13.24 -16.34 -7.44
C ALA A 224 11.76 -16.67 -7.22
N THR A 225 11.15 -15.94 -6.28
CA THR A 225 9.74 -16.06 -5.95
C THR A 225 8.98 -14.80 -6.33
N LYS A 226 7.67 -14.92 -6.58
CA LYS A 226 6.81 -13.76 -6.76
C LYS A 226 6.23 -13.33 -5.42
N ASP A 227 6.41 -12.06 -5.07
CA ASP A 227 5.80 -11.44 -3.91
C ASP A 227 5.24 -10.06 -4.28
N SER A 228 3.94 -9.86 -4.00
CA SER A 228 3.26 -8.58 -4.18
C SER A 228 3.52 -7.91 -5.55
N GLY A 229 3.48 -8.71 -6.62
CA GLY A 229 3.72 -8.25 -8.01
C GLY A 229 5.20 -8.04 -8.36
N CYS A 230 6.12 -8.24 -7.43
CA CYS A 230 7.56 -8.18 -7.63
C CYS A 230 8.18 -9.59 -7.75
N ILE A 231 9.41 -9.65 -8.24
CA ILE A 231 10.24 -10.86 -8.30
C ILE A 231 11.33 -10.71 -7.24
N LEU A 232 11.23 -11.50 -6.16
CA LEU A 232 12.24 -11.53 -5.11
C LEU A 232 13.31 -12.55 -5.48
N LEU A 233 14.55 -12.11 -5.64
CA LEU A 233 15.70 -12.97 -5.93
C LEU A 233 16.02 -13.87 -4.74
N GLY A 234 16.45 -15.11 -5.02
CA GLY A 234 16.77 -16.08 -3.98
C GLY A 234 17.99 -15.72 -3.14
N ASP A 235 18.12 -16.33 -1.95
CA ASP A 235 19.16 -16.02 -0.97
C ASP A 235 20.60 -16.23 -1.45
N SER A 236 20.83 -17.07 -2.49
CA SER A 236 22.15 -17.21 -3.12
C SER A 236 22.71 -15.90 -3.68
N PHE A 237 21.85 -14.87 -3.90
CA PHE A 237 22.29 -13.53 -4.29
C PHE A 237 23.24 -12.91 -3.25
N ARG A 238 23.05 -13.21 -1.96
CA ARG A 238 23.91 -12.73 -0.86
C ARG A 238 25.36 -13.23 -0.96
N ALA A 239 25.59 -14.31 -1.68
CA ALA A 239 26.93 -14.86 -1.90
C ALA A 239 27.68 -14.19 -3.06
N ALA A 240 26.98 -13.40 -3.91
CA ALA A 240 27.63 -12.67 -4.97
C ALA A 240 28.63 -11.63 -4.43
N ALA A 241 29.77 -11.50 -5.10
CA ALA A 241 30.77 -10.50 -4.74
C ALA A 241 30.19 -9.09 -4.85
N LYS A 242 30.46 -8.26 -3.83
CA LYS A 242 30.07 -6.84 -3.83
C LYS A 242 31.08 -6.02 -4.62
N ILE A 243 30.80 -5.82 -5.91
CA ILE A 243 31.70 -5.15 -6.85
C ILE A 243 30.90 -4.41 -7.93
N SER A 244 31.39 -3.27 -8.41
CA SER A 244 30.76 -2.58 -9.53
C SER A 244 31.07 -3.26 -10.86
N VAL A 245 30.20 -3.06 -11.85
CA VAL A 245 30.40 -3.56 -13.22
C VAL A 245 31.67 -2.98 -13.85
N ASP A 246 32.05 -1.77 -13.47
CA ASP A 246 33.25 -1.10 -13.95
C ASP A 246 34.49 -1.94 -13.64
N TYR A 247 34.68 -2.37 -12.40
CA TYR A 247 35.78 -3.24 -11.99
C TYR A 247 35.62 -4.70 -12.40
N ALA A 248 34.37 -5.19 -12.40
CA ALA A 248 34.12 -6.59 -12.73
C ALA A 248 34.33 -6.89 -14.21
N ILE A 249 33.90 -5.97 -15.09
CA ILE A 249 33.81 -6.17 -16.54
C ILE A 249 34.54 -5.06 -17.30
N MET A 250 34.21 -3.77 -17.10
CA MET A 250 34.60 -2.69 -18.03
C MET A 250 36.10 -2.45 -18.10
N GLU A 251 36.83 -2.63 -17.03
CA GLU A 251 38.30 -2.54 -17.03
C GLU A 251 39.01 -3.74 -17.70
N LYS A 252 38.27 -4.84 -17.99
CA LYS A 252 38.87 -6.09 -18.48
C LYS A 252 38.41 -6.48 -19.89
N THR A 253 37.18 -6.10 -20.25
CA THR A 253 36.58 -6.49 -21.53
C THR A 253 37.27 -5.83 -22.73
N LYS A 254 37.34 -6.55 -23.83
CA LYS A 254 37.78 -6.04 -25.14
C LYS A 254 36.60 -5.61 -26.04
N ARG A 255 35.36 -5.76 -25.54
CA ARG A 255 34.13 -5.41 -26.27
C ARG A 255 33.60 -4.03 -25.93
N ALA A 256 34.28 -3.27 -25.06
CA ALA A 256 33.86 -1.95 -24.66
C ALA A 256 33.97 -0.94 -25.81
N SER A 257 32.90 -0.18 -26.03
CA SER A 257 32.86 0.97 -26.93
C SER A 257 32.23 2.17 -26.21
N VAL A 258 32.63 3.37 -26.58
CA VAL A 258 32.08 4.59 -26.03
C VAL A 258 31.47 5.45 -27.15
N LEU A 259 30.25 5.95 -26.87
CA LEU A 259 29.58 6.96 -27.70
C LEU A 259 29.65 8.31 -26.97
N PRO A 260 30.40 9.30 -27.48
CA PRO A 260 30.40 10.66 -26.94
C PRO A 260 29.01 11.29 -27.10
N VAL A 261 28.52 11.94 -26.05
CA VAL A 261 27.19 12.59 -26.01
C VAL A 261 27.32 14.04 -25.54
N ASN A 262 26.41 14.90 -26.03
CA ASN A 262 26.43 16.34 -25.79
C ASN A 262 25.24 16.85 -24.98
N PHE A 263 24.37 15.96 -24.50
CA PHE A 263 23.25 16.37 -23.66
C PHE A 263 23.73 16.73 -22.25
N GLU A 264 22.99 17.60 -21.58
CA GLU A 264 23.26 17.97 -20.21
C GLU A 264 23.09 16.74 -19.29
N TRP A 265 24.06 16.53 -18.41
CA TRP A 265 24.10 15.41 -17.49
C TRP A 265 24.71 15.82 -16.15
N SER A 266 24.06 15.39 -15.07
CA SER A 266 24.57 15.55 -13.71
C SER A 266 24.21 14.31 -12.88
N ASP A 267 25.18 13.88 -12.04
CA ASP A 267 24.88 12.85 -11.04
C ASP A 267 24.18 13.44 -9.80
N LEU A 268 23.96 14.76 -9.70
CA LEU A 268 23.41 15.47 -8.53
C LEU A 268 23.98 14.93 -7.20
N GLY A 269 25.31 14.76 -7.16
CA GLY A 269 25.97 14.02 -6.08
C GLY A 269 26.09 14.78 -4.75
N ALA A 270 25.93 16.11 -4.75
CA ALA A 270 26.01 16.98 -3.58
C ALA A 270 25.18 18.26 -3.79
N TRP A 271 25.07 19.12 -2.77
CA TRP A 271 24.16 20.27 -2.76
C TRP A 271 24.56 21.37 -3.74
N ASP A 272 25.84 21.51 -4.10
CA ASP A 272 26.30 22.38 -5.18
C ASP A 272 25.68 21.98 -6.53
N ALA A 273 25.74 20.71 -6.89
CA ALA A 273 25.14 20.20 -8.12
C ALA A 273 23.61 20.36 -8.17
N VAL A 274 22.95 20.26 -7.02
CA VAL A 274 21.49 20.53 -6.91
C VAL A 274 21.18 22.01 -7.09
N HIS A 275 22.00 22.92 -6.54
CA HIS A 275 21.89 24.36 -6.75
C HIS A 275 22.06 24.70 -8.23
N ASP A 276 23.13 24.17 -8.86
CA ASP A 276 23.50 24.47 -10.24
C ASP A 276 22.47 23.97 -11.28
N SER A 277 21.59 23.00 -10.91
CA SER A 277 20.48 22.59 -11.77
C SER A 277 19.39 23.65 -11.94
N GLY A 278 19.38 24.70 -11.11
CA GLY A 278 18.42 25.81 -11.16
C GLY A 278 17.00 25.46 -10.66
N GLU A 279 16.74 24.20 -10.33
CA GLU A 279 15.44 23.69 -9.87
C GLU A 279 15.48 23.12 -8.44
N GLY A 280 16.53 23.47 -7.70
CA GLY A 280 16.83 22.90 -6.39
C GLY A 280 16.01 23.42 -5.22
N ASP A 281 15.43 24.63 -5.33
CA ASP A 281 14.73 25.27 -4.22
C ASP A 281 13.35 24.61 -3.95
N VAL A 282 13.04 24.41 -2.66
CA VAL A 282 11.77 23.82 -2.21
C VAL A 282 11.30 24.51 -0.93
N GLY A 283 10.00 24.73 -0.83
CA GLY A 283 9.37 25.33 0.34
C GLY A 283 9.27 26.85 0.31
N VAL A 284 8.62 27.42 1.32
CA VAL A 284 8.43 28.88 1.43
C VAL A 284 9.69 29.51 2.03
N HIS A 285 10.28 30.48 1.32
CA HIS A 285 11.47 31.16 1.81
C HIS A 285 11.47 32.66 1.51
N ILE A 286 12.20 33.41 2.29
CA ILE A 286 12.46 34.86 2.14
C ILE A 286 13.97 35.05 2.13
N LEU A 287 14.50 35.62 1.05
CA LEU A 287 15.89 35.97 0.92
C LEU A 287 16.04 37.50 0.89
N GLU A 288 16.70 38.07 1.91
CA GLU A 288 16.99 39.49 2.00
C GLU A 288 18.51 39.69 1.88
N ASP A 289 18.96 40.51 0.95
CA ASP A 289 20.38 40.76 0.68
C ASP A 289 21.23 39.46 0.49
N SER A 290 20.63 38.39 -0.01
CA SER A 290 21.23 37.07 -0.15
C SER A 290 21.31 36.63 -1.59
N GLU A 291 22.43 36.01 -2.01
CA GLU A 291 22.73 35.64 -3.40
C GLU A 291 23.33 34.23 -3.47
N GLY A 292 22.96 33.47 -4.53
CA GLY A 292 23.51 32.15 -4.80
C GLY A 292 23.22 31.13 -3.69
N CYS A 293 22.09 31.25 -3.01
CA CYS A 293 21.68 30.35 -1.93
C CYS A 293 20.75 29.28 -2.45
N LEU A 294 20.86 28.06 -1.91
CA LEU A 294 19.93 26.95 -2.08
C LEU A 294 19.10 26.81 -0.82
N ILE A 295 17.78 26.88 -0.94
CA ILE A 295 16.87 26.69 0.19
C ILE A 295 15.95 25.48 -0.07
N ARG A 296 16.02 24.52 0.80
CA ARG A 296 15.12 23.35 0.78
C ARG A 296 14.51 23.14 2.16
N ALA A 297 13.23 23.39 2.29
CA ALA A 297 12.51 23.22 3.54
C ALA A 297 11.29 22.32 3.35
N ASN A 298 11.02 21.49 4.34
CA ASN A 298 9.79 20.71 4.39
C ASN A 298 8.53 21.59 4.50
N ASP A 299 7.39 21.06 4.08
CA ASP A 299 6.09 21.71 4.18
C ASP A 299 5.84 22.26 5.61
N GLY A 300 5.39 23.50 5.67
CA GLY A 300 5.07 24.18 6.92
C GLY A 300 6.25 24.90 7.61
N VAL A 301 7.46 24.82 7.06
CA VAL A 301 8.62 25.58 7.58
C VAL A 301 8.95 26.75 6.66
N LEU A 302 8.88 27.96 7.18
CA LEU A 302 9.38 29.16 6.51
C LEU A 302 10.87 29.35 6.85
N VAL A 303 11.70 29.50 5.81
CA VAL A 303 13.12 29.86 5.96
C VAL A 303 13.32 31.32 5.57
N ALA A 304 13.82 32.14 6.49
CA ALA A 304 14.27 33.50 6.19
C ALA A 304 15.78 33.57 6.31
N ALA A 305 16.45 34.08 5.26
CA ALA A 305 17.89 34.23 5.24
C ALA A 305 18.26 35.66 4.85
N ILE A 306 19.20 36.27 5.59
CA ILE A 306 19.60 37.68 5.43
C ILE A 306 21.12 37.76 5.28
N GLY A 307 21.58 38.42 4.23
CA GLY A 307 22.99 38.74 4.03
C GLY A 307 23.89 37.54 3.72
N LEU A 308 23.32 36.41 3.23
CA LEU A 308 24.05 35.18 2.95
C LEU A 308 24.50 35.11 1.47
N ARG A 309 25.64 34.47 1.24
CA ARG A 309 26.17 34.22 -0.11
C ARG A 309 26.65 32.78 -0.26
N ASN A 310 26.21 32.09 -1.32
CA ASN A 310 26.61 30.72 -1.69
C ASN A 310 26.38 29.71 -0.55
N VAL A 311 25.27 29.82 0.17
CA VAL A 311 24.92 28.96 1.32
C VAL A 311 23.76 28.04 0.95
N GLY A 312 23.94 26.75 1.21
CA GLY A 312 22.83 25.75 1.20
C GLY A 312 22.20 25.64 2.59
N ILE A 313 20.87 25.81 2.67
CA ILE A 313 20.07 25.58 3.87
C ILE A 313 19.07 24.47 3.56
N VAL A 314 19.24 23.32 4.20
CA VAL A 314 18.37 22.15 4.00
C VAL A 314 17.72 21.78 5.33
N VAL A 315 16.40 21.84 5.37
CA VAL A 315 15.59 21.63 6.57
C VAL A 315 14.75 20.36 6.40
N GLU A 316 14.99 19.41 7.26
CA GLU A 316 14.17 18.23 7.47
C GLU A 316 13.50 18.28 8.85
N ARG A 317 12.54 17.36 9.13
CA ARG A 317 11.78 17.36 10.39
C ARG A 317 12.64 17.25 11.66
N ASP A 318 13.78 16.58 11.53
CA ASP A 318 14.66 16.19 12.64
C ASP A 318 16.07 16.78 12.53
N ALA A 319 16.40 17.47 11.44
CA ALA A 319 17.75 18.00 11.22
C ALA A 319 17.75 19.21 10.28
N VAL A 320 18.68 20.13 10.52
CA VAL A 320 18.97 21.25 9.63
C VAL A 320 20.44 21.21 9.25
N LEU A 321 20.72 21.31 7.94
CA LEU A 321 22.06 21.52 7.41
C LEU A 321 22.18 22.97 6.93
N VAL A 322 23.24 23.65 7.36
CA VAL A 322 23.69 24.91 6.79
C VAL A 322 25.14 24.72 6.30
N THR A 323 25.39 24.94 5.03
CA THR A 323 26.72 24.69 4.43
C THR A 323 27.09 25.73 3.38
N ASP A 324 28.36 26.07 3.28
CA ASP A 324 28.91 26.69 2.08
C ASP A 324 28.76 25.70 0.91
N LEU A 325 28.10 26.09 -0.16
CA LEU A 325 27.86 25.22 -1.33
C LEU A 325 29.18 24.69 -1.93
N LYS A 326 30.26 25.48 -1.94
CA LYS A 326 31.60 25.06 -2.37
C LYS A 326 32.18 23.92 -1.51
N ARG A 327 31.62 23.71 -0.31
CA ARG A 327 32.05 22.66 0.62
C ARG A 327 31.00 21.55 0.78
N SER A 328 30.01 21.50 -0.07
CA SER A 328 28.89 20.51 0.01
C SER A 328 29.38 19.05 0.02
N GLN A 329 30.56 18.78 -0.61
CA GLN A 329 31.19 17.45 -0.55
C GLN A 329 31.66 17.06 0.86
N ASP A 330 31.86 18.02 1.78
CA ASP A 330 32.26 17.77 3.17
C ASP A 330 31.13 17.26 4.05
N VAL A 331 29.88 17.28 3.59
CA VAL A 331 28.71 16.73 4.31
C VAL A 331 28.94 15.26 4.71
N LYS A 332 29.67 14.47 3.91
CA LYS A 332 30.07 13.11 4.28
C LYS A 332 30.84 13.02 5.61
N LYS A 333 31.61 14.10 5.98
CA LYS A 333 32.32 14.16 7.26
C LYS A 333 31.35 14.35 8.42
N VAL A 334 30.27 15.12 8.22
CA VAL A 334 29.21 15.31 9.20
C VAL A 334 28.50 13.98 9.44
N VAL A 335 28.09 13.29 8.37
CA VAL A 335 27.44 11.96 8.45
C VAL A 335 28.32 10.95 9.19
N LYS A 336 29.64 10.94 8.93
CA LYS A 336 30.57 10.08 9.66
C LYS A 336 30.62 10.39 11.17
N ARG A 337 30.55 11.69 11.55
CA ARG A 337 30.50 12.09 12.95
C ARG A 337 29.17 11.78 13.63
N LEU A 338 28.05 11.88 12.90
CA LEU A 338 26.74 11.54 13.39
C LEU A 338 26.67 10.07 13.84
N ALA A 339 27.36 9.16 13.17
CA ALA A 339 27.45 7.75 13.56
C ALA A 339 27.94 7.55 14.99
N GLN A 340 28.75 8.49 15.49
CA GLN A 340 29.30 8.45 16.85
C GLN A 340 28.50 9.30 17.84
N LEU A 341 28.01 10.46 17.41
CA LEU A 341 27.40 11.46 18.30
C LEU A 341 25.88 11.32 18.41
N SER A 342 25.20 10.97 17.33
CA SER A 342 23.75 10.90 17.28
C SER A 342 23.25 9.95 16.17
N PRO A 343 23.42 8.64 16.33
CA PRO A 343 23.08 7.63 15.31
C PRO A 343 21.64 7.72 14.81
N ARG A 344 20.68 8.16 15.65
CA ARG A 344 19.28 8.34 15.28
C ARG A 344 19.05 9.31 14.10
N HIS A 345 19.98 10.24 13.83
CA HIS A 345 19.88 11.16 12.72
C HIS A 345 20.55 10.65 11.43
N LEU A 346 21.08 9.41 11.43
CA LEU A 346 21.60 8.77 10.22
C LEU A 346 20.50 8.26 9.30
N ASP A 347 19.36 7.89 9.88
CA ASP A 347 18.16 7.50 9.13
C ASP A 347 16.94 8.19 9.74
N PHE A 348 15.86 8.32 8.96
CA PHE A 348 14.59 8.72 9.53
C PHE A 348 14.14 7.61 10.47
N GLU A 349 13.56 8.01 11.61
CA GLU A 349 12.78 7.06 12.38
C GLU A 349 11.78 6.44 11.41
N GLN A 350 11.99 5.17 11.06
CA GLN A 350 10.99 4.44 10.31
C GLN A 350 9.73 4.51 11.18
N PRO A 351 8.59 4.92 10.63
CA PRO A 351 7.35 4.62 11.32
C PRO A 351 7.36 3.10 11.45
N THR A 352 7.81 2.61 12.60
CA THR A 352 7.55 1.24 12.98
C THR A 352 6.04 1.11 12.84
N THR A 353 5.58 0.15 12.06
CA THR A 353 4.16 -0.22 12.14
C THR A 353 3.91 -0.37 13.64
N PRO A 354 3.06 0.48 14.26
CA PRO A 354 2.89 0.44 15.70
C PRO A 354 2.66 -1.02 16.07
N SER A 355 3.25 -1.49 17.15
CA SER A 355 2.88 -2.83 17.62
C SER A 355 1.36 -2.86 17.69
N PHE A 356 0.74 -3.99 17.44
CA PHE A 356 -0.72 -4.08 17.51
C PHE A 356 -1.28 -3.40 18.77
N LEU A 357 -0.61 -3.52 19.91
CA LEU A 357 -1.03 -2.92 21.19
C LEU A 357 -0.96 -1.37 21.19
N GLU A 358 0.01 -0.77 20.52
CA GLU A 358 0.10 0.69 20.39
C GLU A 358 -1.00 1.23 19.47
N GLY A 359 -1.21 0.56 18.32
CA GLY A 359 -2.30 0.87 17.41
C GLY A 359 -3.67 0.71 18.06
N ALA A 360 -3.87 -0.38 18.78
CA ALA A 360 -5.10 -0.67 19.52
C ALA A 360 -5.42 0.41 20.57
N THR A 361 -4.40 0.86 21.33
CA THR A 361 -4.56 1.93 22.33
C THR A 361 -4.96 3.25 21.67
N ARG A 362 -4.34 3.56 20.53
CA ARG A 362 -4.65 4.77 19.73
C ARG A 362 -6.08 4.73 19.20
N LEU A 363 -6.51 3.60 18.63
CA LEU A 363 -7.86 3.43 18.11
C LEU A 363 -8.90 3.52 19.22
N SER A 364 -8.65 2.89 20.38
CA SER A 364 -9.54 2.96 21.55
C SER A 364 -9.71 4.41 22.04
N THR A 365 -8.62 5.16 22.15
CA THR A 365 -8.65 6.57 22.53
C THR A 365 -9.48 7.39 21.54
N TRP A 366 -9.23 7.24 20.25
CA TRP A 366 -9.96 7.97 19.20
C TRP A 366 -11.46 7.64 19.21
N MET A 367 -11.82 6.36 19.32
CA MET A 367 -13.22 5.93 19.40
C MET A 367 -13.94 6.59 20.60
N ARG A 368 -13.37 6.45 21.80
CA ARG A 368 -14.00 6.90 23.05
C ARG A 368 -14.06 8.42 23.21
N THR A 369 -13.06 9.15 22.71
CA THR A 369 -12.92 10.59 22.95
C THR A 369 -13.29 11.46 21.75
N ARG A 370 -13.42 10.90 20.54
CA ARG A 370 -13.71 11.63 19.30
C ARG A 370 -14.92 11.09 18.55
N ALA A 371 -14.85 9.88 17.99
CA ALA A 371 -15.89 9.37 17.12
C ALA A 371 -17.24 9.15 17.82
N LEU A 372 -17.27 8.44 18.94
CA LEU A 372 -18.51 8.20 19.68
C LEU A 372 -19.17 9.51 20.15
N PRO A 373 -18.45 10.48 20.75
CA PRO A 373 -19.05 11.75 21.14
C PRO A 373 -19.61 12.57 19.97
N ILE A 374 -18.89 12.72 18.86
CA ILE A 374 -19.35 13.58 17.75
C ILE A 374 -20.60 13.00 17.07
N TRP A 375 -20.63 11.67 16.83
CA TRP A 375 -21.77 11.02 16.22
C TRP A 375 -22.98 10.91 17.17
N CYS A 376 -22.77 10.86 18.50
CA CYS A 376 -23.84 10.89 19.49
C CYS A 376 -24.50 12.28 19.60
N THR A 377 -23.78 13.35 19.29
CA THR A 377 -24.26 14.73 19.43
C THR A 377 -24.68 15.32 18.09
N LEU A 378 -23.80 15.35 17.10
CA LEU A 378 -24.09 15.90 15.77
C LEU A 378 -24.75 14.86 14.85
N GLY A 379 -24.40 13.59 14.99
CA GLY A 379 -24.93 12.50 14.17
C GLY A 379 -26.31 12.01 14.58
N GLN A 380 -26.90 12.43 15.69
CA GLN A 380 -28.30 12.18 16.07
C GLN A 380 -29.04 13.49 16.24
N ASN A 381 -30.22 13.62 15.64
CA ASN A 381 -31.04 14.82 15.72
C ASN A 381 -32.05 14.78 16.88
N ASP A 382 -32.85 15.83 17.04
CA ASP A 382 -33.76 15.99 18.18
C ASP A 382 -34.94 15.03 18.20
N ASN A 383 -35.34 14.45 17.05
CA ASN A 383 -36.37 13.41 16.97
C ASN A 383 -35.82 12.00 17.06
N GLY A 384 -34.54 11.81 17.37
CA GLY A 384 -33.90 10.52 17.56
C GLY A 384 -33.30 9.89 16.30
N ALA A 385 -33.57 10.46 15.11
CA ALA A 385 -33.00 9.97 13.88
C ALA A 385 -31.49 10.17 13.81
N PHE A 386 -30.78 9.17 13.31
CA PHE A 386 -29.37 9.30 12.98
C PHE A 386 -29.17 9.87 11.57
N GLU A 387 -28.18 10.71 11.41
CA GLU A 387 -27.85 11.32 10.12
C GLU A 387 -27.14 10.32 9.20
N GLU A 388 -27.43 10.40 7.91
CA GLU A 388 -26.80 9.54 6.90
C GLU A 388 -25.32 9.84 6.73
N THR A 389 -24.97 11.13 6.82
CA THR A 389 -23.60 11.60 6.65
C THR A 389 -23.35 12.86 7.48
N LEU A 390 -22.10 13.06 7.89
CA LEU A 390 -21.60 14.33 8.41
C LEU A 390 -20.51 14.87 7.48
N ALA A 391 -20.56 16.15 7.14
CA ALA A 391 -19.47 16.82 6.44
C ALA A 391 -18.19 16.77 7.30
N LEU A 392 -17.00 16.79 6.70
CA LEU A 392 -15.74 16.68 7.44
C LEU A 392 -15.48 17.86 8.39
N ASP A 393 -16.25 18.95 8.28
CA ASP A 393 -16.27 20.05 9.24
C ASP A 393 -17.33 19.86 10.35
N GLY A 394 -17.99 18.72 10.43
CA GLY A 394 -19.00 18.37 11.43
C GLY A 394 -20.42 18.82 11.11
N ARG A 395 -20.67 19.53 10.01
CA ARG A 395 -22.03 19.95 9.63
C ARG A 395 -22.90 18.75 9.23
N ARG A 396 -24.16 18.77 9.63
CA ARG A 396 -25.18 17.81 9.20
C ARG A 396 -25.49 17.97 7.72
N VAL A 397 -25.55 16.86 7.00
CA VAL A 397 -25.97 16.83 5.59
C VAL A 397 -27.35 16.19 5.52
N VAL A 398 -28.35 17.00 5.23
CA VAL A 398 -29.75 16.59 5.22
C VAL A 398 -30.06 15.77 3.96
N THR A 399 -30.38 14.49 4.13
CA THR A 399 -30.73 13.56 3.02
C THR A 399 -31.83 12.59 3.46
N THR A 400 -32.34 11.80 2.50
CA THR A 400 -33.20 10.62 2.76
C THR A 400 -32.53 9.69 3.77
N ARG A 401 -33.27 9.19 4.73
CA ARG A 401 -32.81 8.28 5.79
C ARG A 401 -33.10 6.84 5.45
N ARG A 402 -32.10 5.98 5.59
CA ARG A 402 -32.20 4.55 5.30
C ARG A 402 -32.26 3.73 6.58
N ALA A 403 -33.09 2.69 6.61
CA ALA A 403 -33.24 1.79 7.76
C ALA A 403 -31.91 1.23 8.25
N ARG A 404 -31.05 0.80 7.31
CA ARG A 404 -29.72 0.25 7.61
C ARG A 404 -28.80 1.19 8.36
N VAL A 405 -28.90 2.51 8.13
CA VAL A 405 -28.06 3.48 8.86
C VAL A 405 -28.59 3.67 10.28
N GLN A 406 -29.91 3.72 10.45
CA GLN A 406 -30.54 3.83 11.77
C GLN A 406 -30.19 2.63 12.64
N THR A 407 -30.36 1.42 12.12
CA THR A 407 -30.08 0.17 12.85
C THR A 407 -28.60 -0.01 13.15
N ARG A 408 -27.72 0.32 12.20
CA ARG A 408 -26.27 0.31 12.42
C ARG A 408 -25.82 1.27 13.52
N GLN A 409 -26.40 2.47 13.59
CA GLN A 409 -26.09 3.42 14.63
C GLN A 409 -26.61 2.97 16.02
N ILE A 410 -27.78 2.35 16.08
CA ILE A 410 -28.29 1.71 17.31
C ILE A 410 -27.33 0.61 17.78
N TYR A 411 -26.85 -0.24 16.86
CA TYR A 411 -25.80 -1.23 17.14
C TYR A 411 -24.54 -0.57 17.70
N VAL A 412 -24.04 0.49 17.06
CA VAL A 412 -22.83 1.22 17.51
C VAL A 412 -22.93 1.65 18.96
N TYR A 413 -24.03 2.28 19.34
CA TYR A 413 -24.19 2.76 20.71
C TYR A 413 -24.53 1.67 21.72
N GLY A 414 -25.26 0.63 21.33
CA GLY A 414 -25.43 -0.56 22.14
C GLY A 414 -24.10 -1.26 22.44
N GLN A 415 -23.29 -1.45 21.41
CA GLN A 415 -21.94 -2.03 21.53
C GLN A 415 -20.99 -1.14 22.35
N ALA A 416 -21.04 0.19 22.18
CA ALA A 416 -20.28 1.14 23.00
C ALA A 416 -20.62 0.99 24.49
N GLY A 417 -21.89 0.78 24.83
CA GLY A 417 -22.33 0.49 26.18
C GLY A 417 -21.76 -0.80 26.74
N LEU A 418 -21.77 -1.89 25.96
CA LEU A 418 -21.18 -3.19 26.35
C LEU A 418 -19.67 -3.10 26.56
N LEU A 419 -18.98 -2.24 25.78
CA LEU A 419 -17.56 -1.96 25.93
C LEU A 419 -17.23 -0.93 27.03
N GLY A 420 -18.22 -0.52 27.83
CA GLY A 420 -18.02 0.37 28.97
C GLY A 420 -17.75 1.84 28.61
N TRP A 421 -18.24 2.32 27.46
CA TRP A 421 -18.21 3.76 27.17
C TRP A 421 -19.18 4.51 28.08
N THR A 422 -18.70 5.54 28.77
CA THR A 422 -19.47 6.29 29.79
C THR A 422 -20.32 7.43 29.22
N GLY A 423 -20.25 7.69 27.89
CA GLY A 423 -21.10 8.70 27.24
C GLY A 423 -22.59 8.30 27.23
N PRO A 424 -23.49 9.14 26.67
CA PRO A 424 -24.94 8.99 26.77
C PRO A 424 -25.55 7.93 25.82
N TRP A 425 -24.88 6.78 25.67
CA TRP A 425 -25.26 5.71 24.75
C TRP A 425 -26.68 5.16 25.00
N ARG A 426 -27.11 5.06 26.28
CA ARG A 426 -28.47 4.57 26.61
C ARG A 426 -29.55 5.47 26.01
N ASN A 427 -29.34 6.78 26.07
CA ASN A 427 -30.25 7.75 25.49
C ASN A 427 -30.23 7.71 23.97
N ALA A 428 -29.04 7.58 23.36
CA ALA A 428 -28.91 7.47 21.91
C ALA A 428 -29.65 6.22 21.38
N VAL A 429 -29.48 5.06 22.01
CA VAL A 429 -30.17 3.82 21.65
C VAL A 429 -31.69 3.94 21.85
N LYS A 430 -32.13 4.48 23.00
CA LYS A 430 -33.57 4.66 23.29
C LYS A 430 -34.24 5.50 22.21
N ARG A 431 -33.71 6.69 21.92
CA ARG A 431 -34.27 7.61 20.94
C ARG A 431 -34.20 7.05 19.51
N GLY A 432 -33.13 6.28 19.18
CA GLY A 432 -33.02 5.61 17.90
C GLY A 432 -34.08 4.54 17.70
N LEU A 433 -34.39 3.73 18.74
CA LEU A 433 -35.46 2.75 18.70
C LEU A 433 -36.83 3.40 18.57
N GLU A 434 -37.12 4.48 19.35
CA GLU A 434 -38.35 5.25 19.24
C GLU A 434 -38.54 5.77 17.81
N HIS A 435 -37.48 6.32 17.19
CA HIS A 435 -37.53 6.77 15.80
C HIS A 435 -37.79 5.63 14.80
N LEU A 436 -37.21 4.42 15.02
CA LEU A 436 -37.53 3.25 14.20
C LEU A 436 -39.00 2.88 14.32
N ASP A 437 -39.54 2.83 15.55
CA ASP A 437 -40.92 2.47 15.83
C ASP A 437 -41.91 3.46 15.19
N ASP A 438 -41.62 4.76 15.26
CA ASP A 438 -42.49 5.82 14.75
C ASP A 438 -42.55 5.89 13.21
N GLY A 439 -41.44 5.51 12.52
CA GLY A 439 -41.35 5.75 11.08
C GLY A 439 -41.02 4.51 10.22
N PHE A 440 -40.10 3.66 10.66
CA PHE A 440 -39.59 2.58 9.84
C PHE A 440 -40.32 1.25 10.00
N VAL A 441 -40.91 0.94 11.17
CA VAL A 441 -41.61 -0.30 11.38
C VAL A 441 -42.93 -0.28 10.61
N ARG A 442 -43.17 -1.31 9.77
CA ARG A 442 -44.41 -1.53 9.01
C ARG A 442 -45.43 -2.28 9.87
N ALA A 443 -46.66 -2.35 9.34
CA ALA A 443 -47.77 -3.08 10.02
C ALA A 443 -47.46 -4.58 10.21
N ASP A 444 -46.63 -5.18 9.35
CA ASP A 444 -46.17 -6.57 9.44
C ASP A 444 -45.00 -6.78 10.41
N GLY A 445 -44.45 -5.71 10.97
CA GLY A 445 -43.32 -5.72 11.91
C GLY A 445 -41.93 -5.66 11.24
N LEU A 446 -41.84 -5.70 9.90
CA LEU A 446 -40.59 -5.51 9.17
C LEU A 446 -40.24 -4.01 9.03
N LEU A 447 -39.01 -3.71 8.75
CA LEU A 447 -38.56 -2.33 8.41
C LEU A 447 -38.75 -2.05 6.93
N ARG A 448 -39.28 -0.87 6.59
CA ARG A 448 -39.17 -0.27 5.26
C ARG A 448 -37.79 0.31 5.06
N SER A 449 -37.32 0.40 3.79
CA SER A 449 -35.95 0.79 3.47
C SER A 449 -35.64 2.26 3.69
N ALA A 450 -36.59 3.20 3.47
CA ALA A 450 -36.26 4.62 3.52
C ALA A 450 -37.41 5.56 3.87
N LEU A 451 -37.06 6.67 4.56
CA LEU A 451 -37.92 7.80 4.86
C LEU A 451 -37.30 9.10 4.29
N ASP A 452 -38.14 10.09 3.93
CA ASP A 452 -37.67 11.44 3.68
C ASP A 452 -37.32 12.17 5.00
N VAL A 453 -36.84 13.40 4.88
CA VAL A 453 -36.47 14.24 6.04
C VAL A 453 -37.61 14.60 6.96
N ALA A 454 -38.84 14.54 6.44
CA ALA A 454 -40.09 14.78 7.20
C ALA A 454 -40.64 13.51 7.87
N GLY A 455 -39.96 12.37 7.74
CA GLY A 455 -40.36 11.08 8.28
C GLY A 455 -41.41 10.32 7.44
N ARG A 456 -41.68 10.75 6.20
CA ARG A 456 -42.62 10.08 5.31
C ARG A 456 -41.93 8.95 4.55
N PRO A 457 -42.57 7.80 4.35
CA PRO A 457 -42.02 6.69 3.58
C PRO A 457 -41.72 7.10 2.12
N THR A 458 -40.49 6.80 1.67
CA THR A 458 -40.06 6.97 0.26
C THR A 458 -39.75 5.63 -0.39
N ASP A 459 -39.47 4.60 0.42
CA ASP A 459 -39.28 3.23 -0.06
C ASP A 459 -39.83 2.26 0.98
N GLU A 460 -40.94 1.59 0.63
CA GLU A 460 -41.66 0.62 1.46
C GLU A 460 -41.03 -0.80 1.41
N THR A 461 -39.98 -1.00 0.59
CA THR A 461 -39.36 -2.30 0.42
C THR A 461 -38.75 -2.78 1.76
N ALA A 462 -39.07 -4.02 2.15
CA ALA A 462 -38.45 -4.67 3.30
C ALA A 462 -37.32 -5.57 2.79
N THR A 463 -36.10 -5.04 2.65
CA THR A 463 -34.95 -5.83 2.20
C THR A 463 -34.49 -6.81 3.27
N LEU A 464 -34.01 -8.02 2.91
CA LEU A 464 -33.44 -8.96 3.87
C LEU A 464 -32.23 -8.34 4.59
N TYR A 465 -31.45 -7.56 3.86
CA TYR A 465 -30.29 -6.83 4.36
C TYR A 465 -30.65 -5.86 5.52
N ASP A 466 -31.70 -5.04 5.34
CA ASP A 466 -32.16 -4.11 6.38
C ASP A 466 -32.69 -4.87 7.60
N GLN A 467 -33.40 -6.00 7.39
CA GLN A 467 -33.91 -6.84 8.49
C GLN A 467 -32.77 -7.52 9.26
N ALA A 468 -31.71 -7.96 8.60
CA ALA A 468 -30.54 -8.54 9.27
C ALA A 468 -29.89 -7.52 10.23
N PHE A 469 -29.70 -6.27 9.81
CA PHE A 469 -29.21 -5.20 10.69
C PHE A 469 -30.20 -4.82 11.79
N TYR A 470 -31.50 -4.94 11.52
CA TYR A 470 -32.51 -4.76 12.56
C TYR A 470 -32.39 -5.83 13.66
N LEU A 471 -32.31 -7.09 13.27
CA LEU A 471 -32.10 -8.19 14.21
C LEU A 471 -30.80 -8.03 15.02
N LEU A 472 -29.72 -7.59 14.38
CA LEU A 472 -28.45 -7.36 15.06
C LEU A 472 -28.52 -6.20 16.06
N ALA A 473 -29.17 -5.09 15.69
CA ALA A 473 -29.38 -3.95 16.58
C ALA A 473 -30.21 -4.31 17.81
N LEU A 474 -31.27 -5.12 17.61
CA LEU A 474 -32.09 -5.64 18.70
C LEU A 474 -31.29 -6.54 19.62
N ALA A 475 -30.44 -7.45 19.09
CA ALA A 475 -29.61 -8.36 19.88
C ALA A 475 -28.64 -7.61 20.79
N VAL A 476 -27.89 -6.67 20.22
CA VAL A 476 -26.91 -5.89 20.99
C VAL A 476 -27.59 -4.98 22.02
N THR A 477 -28.73 -4.39 21.66
CA THR A 477 -29.51 -3.60 22.62
C THR A 477 -30.07 -4.46 23.75
N HIS A 478 -30.62 -5.64 23.43
CA HIS A 478 -31.10 -6.58 24.44
C HIS A 478 -30.01 -6.96 25.42
N SER A 479 -28.81 -7.31 24.92
CA SER A 479 -27.63 -7.62 25.73
C SER A 479 -27.19 -6.44 26.62
N ALA A 480 -27.27 -5.20 26.12
CA ALA A 480 -26.80 -4.03 26.83
C ALA A 480 -27.76 -3.50 27.90
N VAL A 481 -29.09 -3.72 27.75
CA VAL A 481 -30.12 -3.12 28.64
C VAL A 481 -31.09 -4.11 29.22
N GLY A 482 -31.07 -5.39 28.83
CA GLY A 482 -31.91 -6.47 29.40
C GLY A 482 -33.41 -6.28 29.11
N ARG A 483 -33.83 -5.99 27.87
CA ARG A 483 -35.20 -5.77 27.44
C ARG A 483 -35.81 -6.99 26.75
N PRO A 484 -36.67 -7.80 27.43
CA PRO A 484 -37.25 -9.02 26.85
C PRO A 484 -38.19 -8.79 25.66
N ASP A 485 -38.83 -7.61 25.56
CA ASP A 485 -39.67 -7.21 24.44
C ASP A 485 -38.91 -7.14 23.11
N LEU A 486 -37.63 -6.80 23.15
CA LEU A 486 -36.77 -6.80 21.94
C LEU A 486 -36.52 -8.21 21.41
N GLU A 487 -36.40 -9.19 22.31
CA GLU A 487 -36.31 -10.61 21.91
C GLU A 487 -37.58 -11.11 21.27
N ALA A 488 -38.75 -10.80 21.87
CA ALA A 488 -40.05 -11.18 21.29
C ALA A 488 -40.23 -10.58 19.89
N ARG A 489 -39.84 -9.31 19.70
CA ARG A 489 -39.85 -8.63 18.38
C ARG A 489 -38.92 -9.32 17.39
N ALA A 490 -37.70 -9.62 17.80
CA ALA A 490 -36.73 -10.30 16.94
C ALA A 490 -37.18 -11.68 16.49
N ARG A 491 -37.82 -12.47 17.39
CA ARG A 491 -38.45 -13.77 17.04
C ARG A 491 -39.51 -13.60 15.98
N SER A 492 -40.40 -12.62 16.12
CA SER A 492 -41.45 -12.36 15.13
C SER A 492 -40.90 -12.01 13.76
N VAL A 493 -39.86 -11.17 13.70
CA VAL A 493 -39.19 -10.81 12.46
C VAL A 493 -38.48 -12.02 11.83
N ARG A 494 -37.74 -12.82 12.60
CA ARG A 494 -37.08 -14.05 12.14
C ARG A 494 -38.08 -15.04 11.55
N ASP A 495 -39.16 -15.32 12.27
CA ASP A 495 -40.15 -16.30 11.87
C ASP A 495 -40.90 -15.89 10.61
N LEU A 496 -41.16 -14.59 10.45
CA LEU A 496 -41.72 -14.02 9.22
C LEU A 496 -40.73 -14.15 8.04
N LEU A 497 -39.45 -13.84 8.24
CA LEU A 497 -38.42 -13.99 7.21
C LEU A 497 -38.27 -15.45 6.77
N LEU A 498 -38.27 -16.40 7.72
CA LEU A 498 -38.23 -17.84 7.41
C LEU A 498 -39.47 -18.30 6.62
N THR A 499 -40.64 -17.76 6.93
CA THR A 499 -41.89 -18.10 6.25
C THR A 499 -41.95 -17.55 4.83
N GLU A 500 -41.50 -16.30 4.62
CA GLU A 500 -41.70 -15.59 3.36
C GLU A 500 -40.49 -15.67 2.41
N ARG A 501 -39.28 -15.88 2.93
CA ARG A 501 -38.02 -15.71 2.18
C ARG A 501 -37.22 -16.99 2.01
N LEU A 502 -37.57 -18.08 2.69
CA LEU A 502 -36.81 -19.32 2.57
C LEU A 502 -36.98 -19.94 1.18
N HIS A 503 -35.87 -20.18 0.48
CA HIS A 503 -35.83 -20.81 -0.82
C HIS A 503 -34.65 -21.76 -0.94
N LYS A 504 -34.90 -23.06 -1.12
CA LYS A 504 -33.85 -24.08 -1.32
C LYS A 504 -32.68 -24.00 -0.33
N GLY A 505 -32.96 -23.81 0.95
CA GLY A 505 -31.96 -23.77 2.02
C GLY A 505 -31.29 -22.41 2.25
N GLY A 506 -31.73 -21.35 1.60
CA GLY A 506 -31.26 -19.99 1.84
C GLY A 506 -32.39 -18.98 1.84
N LEU A 507 -32.18 -17.80 2.43
CA LEU A 507 -33.13 -16.70 2.42
C LEU A 507 -32.81 -15.73 1.28
N VAL A 508 -33.86 -15.38 0.51
CA VAL A 508 -33.72 -14.52 -0.68
C VAL A 508 -33.96 -13.06 -0.35
N GLU A 509 -33.18 -12.22 -1.00
CA GLU A 509 -33.32 -10.76 -0.97
C GLU A 509 -34.44 -10.28 -1.90
N THR A 510 -34.87 -9.04 -1.72
CA THR A 510 -35.78 -8.37 -2.66
C THR A 510 -35.02 -7.70 -3.80
N GLY A 511 -35.70 -7.54 -4.96
CA GLY A 511 -35.12 -6.82 -6.11
C GLY A 511 -34.60 -7.73 -7.22
N SER A 512 -33.78 -7.18 -8.10
CA SER A 512 -33.34 -7.83 -9.34
C SER A 512 -32.30 -8.93 -9.17
N LYS A 513 -31.65 -8.99 -8.01
CA LYS A 513 -30.64 -10.03 -7.65
C LYS A 513 -30.99 -10.64 -6.31
N PRO A 514 -32.00 -11.50 -6.24
CA PRO A 514 -32.51 -12.02 -4.97
C PRO A 514 -31.57 -13.04 -4.31
N PHE A 515 -30.72 -13.69 -5.07
CA PHE A 515 -29.80 -14.71 -4.56
C PHE A 515 -28.39 -14.08 -4.44
N GLN A 516 -28.01 -13.72 -3.22
CA GLN A 516 -26.74 -13.03 -2.96
C GLN A 516 -26.17 -13.37 -1.58
N ALA A 517 -24.83 -13.36 -1.47
CA ALA A 517 -24.13 -13.71 -0.24
C ALA A 517 -24.22 -12.59 0.83
N ASN A 518 -24.28 -11.33 0.43
CA ASN A 518 -24.14 -10.18 1.33
C ASN A 518 -25.24 -10.12 2.42
N ALA A 519 -26.53 -10.24 2.05
CA ALA A 519 -27.61 -10.21 3.04
C ALA A 519 -27.57 -11.41 4.01
N LEU A 520 -27.15 -12.58 3.52
CA LEU A 520 -26.99 -13.80 4.32
C LEU A 520 -25.86 -13.68 5.34
N MET A 521 -24.78 -12.99 4.97
CA MET A 521 -23.65 -12.72 5.86
C MET A 521 -24.08 -11.96 7.13
N HIS A 522 -24.83 -10.88 6.97
CA HIS A 522 -25.33 -10.12 8.11
C HIS A 522 -26.46 -10.83 8.88
N LEU A 523 -27.21 -11.69 8.19
CA LEU A 523 -28.17 -12.56 8.87
C LEU A 523 -27.46 -13.58 9.76
N LEU A 524 -26.35 -14.16 9.29
CA LEU A 524 -25.49 -15.05 10.11
C LEU A 524 -24.96 -14.30 11.33
N GLU A 525 -24.42 -13.09 11.13
CA GLU A 525 -23.92 -12.26 12.23
C GLU A 525 -25.01 -11.98 13.28
N ALA A 526 -26.20 -11.60 12.84
CA ALA A 526 -27.33 -11.35 13.72
C ALA A 526 -27.79 -12.60 14.48
N SER A 527 -27.85 -13.74 13.78
CA SER A 527 -28.24 -15.03 14.39
C SER A 527 -27.27 -15.46 15.48
N MET A 528 -25.96 -15.36 15.21
CA MET A 528 -24.91 -15.66 16.17
C MET A 528 -24.93 -14.70 17.37
N ALA A 529 -25.29 -13.42 17.18
CA ALA A 529 -25.46 -12.48 18.28
C ALA A 529 -26.63 -12.86 19.18
N TRP A 530 -27.75 -13.33 18.60
CA TRP A 530 -28.90 -13.84 19.37
C TRP A 530 -28.61 -15.17 20.09
N GLU A 531 -27.85 -16.09 19.49
CA GLU A 531 -27.41 -17.31 20.16
C GLU A 531 -26.69 -17.05 21.49
N GLN A 532 -25.96 -15.94 21.58
CA GLN A 532 -25.22 -15.58 22.81
C GLN A 532 -26.12 -15.04 23.93
N THR A 533 -27.33 -14.60 23.63
CA THR A 533 -28.16 -13.84 24.58
C THR A 533 -29.56 -14.42 24.76
N SER A 534 -29.99 -15.31 23.86
CA SER A 534 -31.32 -15.97 23.88
C SER A 534 -31.20 -17.46 24.15
N MET A 535 -32.18 -18.02 24.81
CA MET A 535 -32.32 -19.47 25.01
C MET A 535 -33.09 -20.16 23.88
N ASP A 536 -33.55 -19.41 22.87
CA ASP A 536 -34.29 -19.92 21.73
C ASP A 536 -33.35 -20.63 20.73
N ALA A 537 -33.47 -21.95 20.63
CA ALA A 537 -32.65 -22.79 19.76
C ALA A 537 -32.79 -22.47 18.27
N SER A 538 -33.88 -21.84 17.85
CA SER A 538 -34.09 -21.47 16.43
C SER A 538 -33.09 -20.44 15.90
N TRP A 539 -32.42 -19.68 16.77
CA TRP A 539 -31.30 -18.82 16.35
C TRP A 539 -30.09 -19.64 15.90
N ARG A 540 -29.83 -20.73 16.62
CA ARG A 540 -28.80 -21.70 16.27
C ARG A 540 -29.12 -22.40 14.96
N GLU A 541 -30.39 -22.85 14.79
CA GLU A 541 -30.84 -23.48 13.56
C GLU A 541 -30.69 -22.55 12.35
N LEU A 542 -30.96 -21.24 12.52
CA LEU A 542 -30.84 -20.26 11.47
C LEU A 542 -29.33 -20.00 11.12
N SER A 543 -28.43 -19.90 12.10
CA SER A 543 -26.99 -19.75 11.81
C SER A 543 -26.43 -21.00 11.14
N ASP A 544 -26.80 -22.19 11.59
CA ASP A 544 -26.39 -23.47 10.99
C ASP A 544 -26.92 -23.60 9.54
N LEU A 545 -28.15 -23.16 9.26
CA LEU A 545 -28.72 -23.12 7.90
C LEU A 545 -27.90 -22.23 6.94
N VAL A 546 -27.53 -21.03 7.39
CA VAL A 546 -26.74 -20.08 6.55
C VAL A 546 -25.33 -20.61 6.33
N VAL A 547 -24.71 -21.22 7.34
CA VAL A 547 -23.38 -21.81 7.22
C VAL A 547 -23.37 -23.04 6.30
N ASP A 548 -24.40 -23.92 6.39
CA ASP A 548 -24.53 -25.04 5.47
C ASP A 548 -24.65 -24.57 4.01
N LEU A 549 -25.47 -23.55 3.75
CA LEU A 549 -25.55 -22.96 2.42
C LEU A 549 -24.21 -22.40 1.97
N ALA A 550 -23.47 -21.68 2.84
CA ALA A 550 -22.17 -21.13 2.52
C ALA A 550 -21.16 -22.21 2.12
N GLN A 551 -21.06 -23.29 2.90
CA GLN A 551 -20.16 -24.41 2.63
C GLN A 551 -20.55 -25.23 1.39
N THR A 552 -21.84 -25.36 1.09
CA THR A 552 -22.32 -26.25 0.04
C THR A 552 -22.53 -25.55 -1.30
N ARG A 553 -22.77 -24.22 -1.31
CA ARG A 553 -23.19 -23.46 -2.49
C ARG A 553 -22.45 -22.17 -2.72
N LEU A 554 -22.20 -21.35 -1.66
CA LEU A 554 -21.66 -19.99 -1.87
C LEU A 554 -20.15 -19.99 -2.08
N ILE A 555 -19.43 -20.93 -1.45
CA ILE A 555 -17.96 -21.01 -1.52
C ILE A 555 -17.58 -22.15 -2.48
N ASP A 556 -16.73 -21.83 -3.45
CA ASP A 556 -16.17 -22.83 -4.37
C ASP A 556 -15.23 -23.77 -3.63
N LYS A 557 -15.52 -25.06 -3.65
CA LYS A 557 -14.77 -26.08 -2.89
C LYS A 557 -13.33 -26.28 -3.40
N THR A 558 -13.03 -25.87 -4.64
CA THR A 558 -11.71 -26.07 -5.25
C THR A 558 -10.78 -24.89 -4.94
N THR A 559 -11.30 -23.68 -5.02
CA THR A 559 -10.54 -22.45 -4.85
C THR A 559 -10.72 -21.83 -3.45
N GLY A 560 -11.79 -22.18 -2.73
CA GLY A 560 -12.15 -21.57 -1.47
C GLY A 560 -12.63 -20.12 -1.61
N VAL A 561 -13.03 -19.68 -2.79
CA VAL A 561 -13.49 -18.31 -3.06
C VAL A 561 -15.01 -18.25 -2.92
N LEU A 562 -15.50 -17.24 -2.22
CA LEU A 562 -16.91 -16.89 -2.11
C LEU A 562 -17.36 -16.08 -3.33
N SER A 563 -18.47 -16.49 -3.93
CA SER A 563 -19.16 -15.76 -5.00
C SER A 563 -20.17 -14.76 -4.42
N GLU A 564 -20.47 -13.67 -5.14
CA GLU A 564 -21.36 -12.62 -4.66
C GLU A 564 -22.82 -12.85 -5.04
N PHE A 565 -23.07 -13.37 -6.26
CA PHE A 565 -24.42 -13.50 -6.83
C PHE A 565 -24.65 -14.90 -7.40
N PHE A 566 -25.89 -15.36 -7.28
CA PHE A 566 -26.28 -16.73 -7.62
C PHE A 566 -27.61 -16.74 -8.41
N ASP A 567 -27.88 -17.86 -9.05
CA ASP A 567 -29.18 -18.16 -9.65
C ASP A 567 -30.17 -18.75 -8.62
N GLN A 568 -31.36 -19.13 -9.10
CA GLN A 568 -32.42 -19.72 -8.26
C GLN A 568 -32.06 -21.08 -7.62
N ASP A 569 -31.00 -21.72 -8.07
CA ASP A 569 -30.49 -23.00 -7.54
C ASP A 569 -29.23 -22.79 -6.67
N TRP A 570 -28.91 -21.54 -6.35
CA TRP A 570 -27.70 -21.11 -5.66
C TRP A 570 -26.41 -21.50 -6.38
N ALA A 571 -26.44 -21.57 -7.73
CA ALA A 571 -25.25 -21.69 -8.53
C ALA A 571 -24.69 -20.29 -8.89
N PRO A 572 -23.37 -20.07 -8.86
CA PRO A 572 -22.76 -18.77 -9.15
C PRO A 572 -23.15 -18.21 -10.52
N LEU A 573 -23.48 -16.91 -10.58
CA LEU A 573 -23.83 -16.20 -11.83
C LEU A 573 -22.58 -15.76 -12.56
N GLY A 574 -22.49 -16.08 -13.89
CA GLY A 574 -21.47 -15.57 -14.78
C GLY A 574 -20.45 -16.62 -15.24
N LYS A 575 -19.52 -16.18 -16.14
CA LYS A 575 -18.36 -17.01 -16.50
C LYS A 575 -17.35 -16.90 -15.36
N ARG A 576 -16.89 -18.03 -14.87
CA ARG A 576 -15.99 -18.15 -13.72
C ARG A 576 -14.76 -17.20 -13.77
N GLN A 577 -14.24 -16.90 -14.95
CA GLN A 577 -13.06 -16.04 -15.14
C GLN A 577 -13.33 -14.54 -14.91
N ASP A 578 -14.58 -14.09 -15.15
CA ASP A 578 -15.00 -12.69 -15.04
C ASP A 578 -15.84 -12.44 -13.78
N GLU A 579 -15.88 -13.40 -12.86
CA GLU A 579 -16.65 -13.32 -11.63
C GLU A 579 -16.05 -12.25 -10.70
N LEU A 580 -16.94 -11.40 -10.19
CA LEU A 580 -16.58 -10.36 -9.24
C LEU A 580 -16.24 -10.98 -7.87
N ILE A 581 -15.08 -10.65 -7.35
CA ILE A 581 -14.68 -10.95 -5.98
C ILE A 581 -14.50 -9.64 -5.22
N GLU A 582 -15.15 -9.53 -4.08
CA GLU A 582 -14.91 -8.45 -3.11
C GLU A 582 -14.01 -8.99 -1.98
N PRO A 583 -12.72 -8.60 -1.93
CA PRO A 583 -11.81 -9.08 -0.88
C PRO A 583 -12.30 -8.80 0.54
N GLY A 584 -12.99 -7.66 0.75
CA GLY A 584 -13.63 -7.34 2.02
C GLY A 584 -14.67 -8.36 2.46
N HIS A 585 -15.53 -8.85 1.56
CA HIS A 585 -16.51 -9.90 1.86
C HIS A 585 -15.84 -11.24 2.13
N GLN A 586 -14.74 -11.60 1.42
CA GLN A 586 -13.96 -12.80 1.75
C GLN A 586 -13.48 -12.75 3.21
N LEU A 587 -12.98 -11.59 3.65
CA LEU A 587 -12.48 -11.39 5.02
C LEU A 587 -13.61 -11.41 6.06
N GLU A 588 -14.74 -10.77 5.77
CA GLU A 588 -15.89 -10.70 6.69
C GLU A 588 -16.51 -12.08 6.89
N TRP A 589 -16.79 -12.83 5.80
CA TRP A 589 -17.25 -14.21 5.88
C TRP A 589 -16.24 -15.12 6.60
N ALA A 590 -14.93 -14.97 6.31
CA ALA A 590 -13.90 -15.76 6.98
C ALA A 590 -13.95 -15.60 8.50
N GLY A 591 -14.11 -14.37 8.99
CA GLY A 591 -14.25 -14.09 10.43
C GLY A 591 -15.49 -14.71 11.04
N LEU A 592 -16.65 -14.62 10.37
CA LEU A 592 -17.90 -15.21 10.86
C LEU A 592 -17.85 -16.74 10.86
N LEU A 593 -17.36 -17.36 9.79
CA LEU A 593 -17.21 -18.82 9.71
C LEU A 593 -16.20 -19.35 10.73
N ALA A 594 -15.09 -18.63 10.99
CA ALA A 594 -14.12 -19.02 12.01
C ALA A 594 -14.75 -19.05 13.41
N ARG A 595 -15.57 -18.06 13.75
CA ARG A 595 -16.31 -18.02 15.02
C ARG A 595 -17.35 -19.11 15.14
N HIS A 596 -18.09 -19.35 14.06
CA HIS A 596 -19.07 -20.44 14.04
C HIS A 596 -18.37 -21.80 14.19
N ALA A 597 -17.24 -22.00 13.51
CA ALA A 597 -16.42 -23.21 13.61
C ALA A 597 -15.93 -23.44 15.05
N GLU A 598 -15.45 -22.39 15.72
CA GLU A 598 -15.04 -22.44 17.13
C GLU A 598 -16.22 -22.84 18.04
N ALA A 599 -17.38 -22.20 17.87
CA ALA A 599 -18.59 -22.47 18.66
C ALA A 599 -19.15 -23.89 18.45
N ARG A 600 -18.93 -24.48 17.28
CA ARG A 600 -19.36 -25.84 16.92
C ARG A 600 -18.28 -26.90 17.05
N GLN A 601 -17.02 -26.50 17.31
CA GLN A 601 -15.82 -27.36 17.29
C GLN A 601 -15.62 -28.05 15.94
N ASP A 602 -15.91 -27.34 14.85
CA ASP A 602 -15.84 -27.81 13.46
C ASP A 602 -14.49 -27.43 12.82
N ALA A 603 -13.55 -28.36 12.82
CA ALA A 603 -12.22 -28.15 12.29
C ALA A 603 -12.20 -27.99 10.75
N GLU A 604 -13.13 -28.64 10.03
CA GLU A 604 -13.23 -28.56 8.57
C GLU A 604 -13.72 -27.18 8.14
N LEU A 605 -14.75 -26.66 8.79
CA LEU A 605 -15.22 -25.29 8.59
C LEU A 605 -14.13 -24.27 8.96
N GLY A 606 -13.38 -24.52 10.04
CA GLY A 606 -12.24 -23.68 10.42
C GLY A 606 -11.13 -23.62 9.34
N ALA A 607 -10.84 -24.75 8.69
CA ALA A 607 -9.89 -24.80 7.58
C ALA A 607 -10.40 -24.05 6.33
N LEU A 608 -11.69 -24.16 6.01
CA LEU A 608 -12.33 -23.42 4.93
C LEU A 608 -12.29 -21.91 5.21
N ALA A 609 -12.63 -21.49 6.43
CA ALA A 609 -12.57 -20.09 6.86
C ALA A 609 -11.15 -19.51 6.74
N TRP A 610 -10.11 -20.29 7.07
CA TRP A 610 -8.73 -19.91 6.87
C TRP A 610 -8.36 -19.70 5.40
N THR A 611 -8.84 -20.60 4.52
CA THR A 611 -8.61 -20.46 3.06
C THR A 611 -9.27 -19.19 2.54
N LEU A 612 -10.49 -18.91 2.97
CA LEU A 612 -11.23 -17.70 2.60
C LEU A 612 -10.52 -16.42 3.10
N TYR A 613 -9.98 -16.44 4.32
CA TYR A 613 -9.15 -15.35 4.85
C TYR A 613 -7.93 -15.07 3.96
N ARG A 614 -7.23 -16.13 3.52
CA ARG A 614 -6.08 -15.99 2.61
C ARG A 614 -6.51 -15.39 1.27
N ASN A 615 -7.61 -15.83 0.69
CA ASN A 615 -8.18 -15.26 -0.54
C ASN A 615 -8.54 -13.78 -0.40
N GLY A 616 -9.00 -13.35 0.78
CA GLY A 616 -9.25 -11.94 1.08
C GLY A 616 -7.97 -11.11 1.11
N LEU A 617 -6.86 -11.68 1.63
CA LEU A 617 -5.55 -11.01 1.66
C LEU A 617 -4.94 -10.83 0.26
N ASP A 618 -5.32 -11.62 -0.75
CA ASP A 618 -4.88 -11.42 -2.14
C ASP A 618 -5.38 -10.09 -2.73
N GLY A 619 -6.35 -9.43 -2.09
CA GLY A 619 -6.77 -8.06 -2.39
C GLY A 619 -5.88 -6.97 -1.82
N PHE A 620 -4.74 -7.29 -1.18
CA PHE A 620 -3.85 -6.30 -0.63
C PHE A 620 -3.04 -5.59 -1.71
N ASP A 621 -3.13 -4.26 -1.76
CA ASP A 621 -2.31 -3.39 -2.59
C ASP A 621 -1.07 -2.92 -1.80
N PRO A 622 0.12 -3.39 -2.12
CA PRO A 622 1.34 -3.05 -1.37
C PRO A 622 1.79 -1.60 -1.55
N ALA A 623 1.39 -0.93 -2.64
CA ALA A 623 1.71 0.48 -2.87
C ALA A 623 0.87 1.42 -1.99
N LYS A 624 -0.38 1.07 -1.80
CA LYS A 624 -1.34 1.83 -0.97
C LYS A 624 -1.44 1.29 0.46
N GLU A 625 -0.92 0.08 0.74
CA GLU A 625 -1.02 -0.61 2.03
C GLU A 625 -2.47 -0.78 2.54
N VAL A 626 -3.37 -1.12 1.63
CA VAL A 626 -4.81 -1.30 1.88
C VAL A 626 -5.36 -2.48 1.08
N ILE A 627 -6.50 -3.01 1.49
CA ILE A 627 -7.29 -3.97 0.71
C ILE A 627 -8.12 -3.20 -0.33
N ILE A 628 -8.04 -3.58 -1.60
CA ILE A 628 -8.82 -2.98 -2.69
C ILE A 628 -10.28 -3.46 -2.68
N ASP A 629 -11.15 -2.72 -3.37
CA ASP A 629 -12.57 -3.03 -3.42
C ASP A 629 -12.87 -4.31 -4.20
N ASN A 630 -12.29 -4.47 -5.42
CA ASN A 630 -12.73 -5.52 -6.33
C ASN A 630 -11.58 -6.11 -7.15
N ARG A 631 -11.59 -7.44 -7.31
CA ARG A 631 -10.77 -8.18 -8.27
C ARG A 631 -11.62 -9.18 -9.07
N ASN A 632 -11.07 -9.76 -10.12
CA ASN A 632 -11.68 -10.86 -10.84
C ASN A 632 -11.13 -12.21 -10.35
N MET A 633 -11.84 -13.29 -10.65
CA MET A 633 -11.42 -14.67 -10.30
C MET A 633 -10.06 -15.07 -10.90
N ASN A 634 -9.63 -14.44 -11.98
CA ASN A 634 -8.33 -14.66 -12.62
C ASN A 634 -7.19 -13.80 -12.04
N ASP A 635 -7.36 -13.26 -10.84
CA ASP A 635 -6.43 -12.37 -10.11
C ASP A 635 -6.16 -11.02 -10.78
N SER A 636 -6.84 -10.68 -11.88
CA SER A 636 -6.73 -9.33 -12.44
C SER A 636 -7.49 -8.33 -11.56
N VAL A 637 -6.89 -7.18 -11.34
CA VAL A 637 -7.53 -6.09 -10.60
C VAL A 637 -8.66 -5.51 -11.45
N ARG A 638 -9.86 -5.42 -10.87
CA ARG A 638 -11.03 -4.81 -11.50
C ARG A 638 -11.22 -3.36 -11.09
N SER A 639 -10.90 -3.04 -9.85
CA SER A 639 -10.87 -1.67 -9.33
C SER A 639 -9.81 -1.58 -8.23
N GLU A 640 -8.86 -0.69 -8.41
CA GLU A 640 -7.83 -0.36 -7.40
C GLU A 640 -8.35 0.62 -6.33
N ARG A 641 -9.59 1.07 -6.43
CA ARG A 641 -10.23 1.86 -5.38
C ARG A 641 -10.31 1.03 -4.11
N ALA A 642 -10.11 1.68 -2.96
CA ALA A 642 -10.20 1.04 -1.66
C ALA A 642 -11.12 1.85 -0.73
N ARG A 643 -12.20 1.22 -0.25
CA ARG A 643 -13.09 1.78 0.78
C ARG A 643 -12.54 1.50 2.18
N LEU A 644 -13.06 2.23 3.18
CA LEU A 644 -12.70 2.04 4.58
C LEU A 644 -13.10 0.66 5.12
N TRP A 645 -14.30 0.19 4.80
CA TRP A 645 -14.87 -1.03 5.40
C TRP A 645 -14.05 -2.30 5.14
N PRO A 646 -13.43 -2.56 3.98
CA PRO A 646 -12.56 -3.73 3.82
C PRO A 646 -11.34 -3.72 4.75
N GLN A 647 -10.84 -2.54 5.14
CA GLN A 647 -9.73 -2.42 6.07
C GLN A 647 -10.14 -2.82 7.48
N THR A 648 -11.36 -2.50 7.88
CA THR A 648 -11.92 -2.91 9.17
C THR A 648 -12.19 -4.41 9.22
N GLU A 649 -12.65 -5.01 8.11
CA GLU A 649 -12.84 -6.46 8.01
C GLU A 649 -11.50 -7.21 8.01
N TRP A 650 -10.47 -6.64 7.37
CA TRP A 650 -9.11 -7.16 7.46
C TRP A 650 -8.60 -7.19 8.91
N LEU A 651 -8.79 -6.12 9.67
CA LEU A 651 -8.45 -6.06 11.09
C LEU A 651 -9.22 -7.09 11.92
N LYS A 652 -10.56 -7.15 11.76
CA LYS A 652 -11.44 -8.10 12.47
C LYS A 652 -11.02 -9.55 12.23
N ALA A 653 -10.95 -9.97 10.97
CA ALA A 653 -10.60 -11.35 10.61
C ALA A 653 -9.21 -11.73 11.15
N SER A 654 -8.22 -10.83 11.01
CA SER A 654 -6.87 -11.07 11.53
C SER A 654 -6.85 -11.30 13.03
N LEU A 655 -7.63 -10.54 13.82
CA LEU A 655 -7.71 -10.70 15.27
C LEU A 655 -8.44 -11.98 15.68
N ILE A 656 -9.52 -12.34 14.97
CA ILE A 656 -10.26 -13.58 15.21
C ILE A 656 -9.32 -14.78 15.00
N PHE A 657 -8.60 -14.83 13.87
CA PHE A 657 -7.64 -15.91 13.61
C PHE A 657 -6.44 -15.90 14.57
N ALA A 658 -5.97 -14.73 15.01
CA ALA A 658 -4.91 -14.65 16.01
C ALA A 658 -5.31 -15.28 17.35
N ALA A 659 -6.60 -15.18 17.74
CA ALA A 659 -7.12 -15.75 18.98
C ALA A 659 -7.21 -17.28 18.97
N THR A 660 -7.47 -17.86 17.79
CA THR A 660 -7.78 -19.31 17.62
C THR A 660 -6.61 -20.13 17.02
N SER A 661 -5.47 -19.49 16.69
CA SER A 661 -4.35 -20.13 16.01
C SER A 661 -3.18 -20.49 16.94
N ASP A 662 -2.33 -21.42 16.47
CA ASP A 662 -1.02 -21.72 17.05
C ASP A 662 -0.04 -20.54 16.93
N ASP A 663 1.12 -20.63 17.58
CA ASP A 663 2.07 -19.50 17.70
C ASP A 663 2.52 -18.93 16.35
N GLY A 664 2.80 -19.75 15.35
CA GLY A 664 3.26 -19.28 14.02
C GLY A 664 2.17 -18.54 13.25
N ARG A 665 0.94 -19.07 13.23
CA ARG A 665 -0.21 -18.39 12.62
C ARG A 665 -0.63 -17.16 13.42
N ARG A 666 -0.56 -17.23 14.74
CA ARG A 666 -0.88 -16.11 15.62
C ARG A 666 0.00 -14.91 15.31
N GLU A 667 1.31 -15.10 15.21
CA GLU A 667 2.24 -14.03 14.87
C GLU A 667 1.94 -13.44 13.49
N PHE A 668 1.70 -14.28 12.47
CA PHE A 668 1.30 -13.80 11.15
C PHE A 668 0.02 -12.95 11.22
N CYS A 669 -1.02 -13.41 11.92
CA CYS A 669 -2.29 -12.72 12.05
C CYS A 669 -2.15 -11.39 12.82
N LEU A 670 -1.34 -11.34 13.88
CA LEU A 670 -1.08 -10.11 14.64
C LEU A 670 -0.32 -9.08 13.78
N ASN A 671 0.61 -9.52 12.93
CA ASN A 671 1.28 -8.66 11.97
C ASN A 671 0.29 -8.12 10.91
N GLN A 672 -0.65 -8.95 10.43
CA GLN A 672 -1.72 -8.50 9.54
C GLN A 672 -2.65 -7.50 10.25
N ALA A 673 -3.01 -7.73 11.51
CA ALA A 673 -3.83 -6.83 12.30
C ALA A 673 -3.16 -5.45 12.50
N ALA A 674 -1.86 -5.44 12.80
CA ALA A 674 -1.09 -4.19 12.92
C ALA A 674 -1.05 -3.40 11.60
N ARG A 675 -0.88 -4.10 10.46
CA ARG A 675 -0.93 -3.47 9.12
C ARG A 675 -2.32 -2.94 8.78
N ALA A 676 -3.37 -3.69 9.10
CA ALA A 676 -4.75 -3.27 8.88
C ALA A 676 -5.11 -2.04 9.71
N GLU A 677 -4.71 -2.01 10.99
CA GLU A 677 -4.90 -0.86 11.86
C GLU A 677 -4.20 0.39 11.30
N ALA A 678 -2.95 0.26 10.90
CA ALA A 678 -2.20 1.35 10.26
C ALA A 678 -2.88 1.83 8.96
N GLY A 679 -3.44 0.90 8.16
CA GLY A 679 -4.23 1.20 6.98
C GLY A 679 -5.49 2.00 7.30
N ILE A 680 -6.24 1.64 8.35
CA ILE A 680 -7.45 2.34 8.81
C ILE A 680 -7.14 3.80 9.15
N TRP A 681 -6.00 4.10 9.79
CA TRP A 681 -5.61 5.46 10.16
C TRP A 681 -5.47 6.43 8.98
N ARG A 682 -5.28 5.95 7.78
CA ARG A 682 -5.28 6.80 6.57
C ARG A 682 -6.64 7.40 6.29
N TYR A 683 -7.71 6.74 6.71
CA TYR A 683 -9.10 7.15 6.49
C TYR A 683 -9.63 8.03 7.63
N LEU A 684 -9.15 7.85 8.85
CA LEU A 684 -9.67 8.54 10.04
C LEU A 684 -9.17 9.99 10.10
N THR A 685 -10.03 10.89 10.58
CA THR A 685 -9.66 12.28 10.89
C THR A 685 -9.43 12.45 12.39
N PRO A 686 -8.61 13.43 12.81
CA PRO A 686 -8.38 13.71 14.23
C PRO A 686 -9.67 14.04 15.00
N ASP A 687 -10.69 14.54 14.32
CA ASP A 687 -11.93 15.07 14.93
C ASP A 687 -13.03 14.01 15.09
N GLY A 688 -12.77 12.75 14.76
CA GLY A 688 -13.73 11.65 14.95
C GLY A 688 -14.61 11.36 13.74
N LEU A 689 -14.24 11.84 12.56
CA LEU A 689 -14.88 11.56 11.28
C LEU A 689 -13.93 10.73 10.41
N TRP A 690 -14.33 10.42 9.18
CA TRP A 690 -13.53 9.63 8.25
C TRP A 690 -13.80 9.98 6.80
N LYS A 691 -12.81 9.72 5.96
CA LYS A 691 -12.92 9.65 4.51
C LYS A 691 -13.22 8.21 4.14
N ASP A 692 -14.14 7.96 3.22
CA ASP A 692 -14.60 6.58 2.96
C ASP A 692 -13.89 5.90 1.79
N LYS A 693 -13.49 6.66 0.75
CA LYS A 693 -13.02 6.09 -0.52
C LYS A 693 -11.67 6.64 -0.94
N LEU A 694 -10.66 5.77 -0.94
CA LEU A 694 -9.34 6.02 -1.51
C LEU A 694 -9.36 5.63 -3.01
N LEU A 695 -8.98 6.57 -3.87
CA LEU A 695 -8.91 6.37 -5.32
C LEU A 695 -7.61 5.65 -5.75
N GLU A 696 -7.60 5.18 -6.99
CA GLU A 696 -6.45 4.54 -7.65
C GLU A 696 -5.18 5.39 -7.60
N VAL A 697 -5.32 6.71 -7.72
CA VAL A 697 -4.20 7.68 -7.63
C VAL A 697 -3.74 8.00 -6.20
N GLY A 698 -4.21 7.28 -5.19
CA GLY A 698 -3.81 7.49 -3.78
C GLY A 698 -4.43 8.71 -3.10
N ARG A 699 -5.42 9.37 -3.72
CA ARG A 699 -6.18 10.49 -3.14
C ARG A 699 -7.56 10.03 -2.68
N PHE A 700 -8.08 10.65 -1.63
CA PHE A 700 -9.46 10.43 -1.19
C PHE A 700 -10.45 11.23 -2.03
N ILE A 701 -11.66 10.67 -2.20
CA ILE A 701 -12.81 11.45 -2.68
C ILE A 701 -13.17 12.47 -1.59
N ASP A 702 -13.42 13.70 -2.00
CA ASP A 702 -13.94 14.75 -1.10
C ASP A 702 -15.46 14.57 -0.97
N GLU A 703 -15.87 13.83 0.05
CA GLU A 703 -17.27 13.53 0.35
C GLU A 703 -17.51 13.53 1.87
N PRO A 704 -18.74 13.76 2.33
CA PRO A 704 -19.10 13.64 3.74
C PRO A 704 -18.85 12.23 4.29
N ALA A 705 -18.48 12.15 5.57
CA ALA A 705 -18.30 10.87 6.26
C ALA A 705 -19.64 10.10 6.34
N PRO A 706 -19.75 8.89 5.75
CA PRO A 706 -21.00 8.14 5.78
C PRO A 706 -21.23 7.45 7.14
N GLY A 707 -22.40 7.70 7.76
CA GLY A 707 -22.80 7.05 9.01
C GLY A 707 -22.85 5.53 8.94
N SER A 708 -23.09 4.98 7.74
CA SER A 708 -23.09 3.53 7.51
C SER A 708 -21.77 2.84 7.81
N SER A 709 -20.63 3.52 7.61
CA SER A 709 -19.29 2.96 7.85
C SER A 709 -18.95 2.87 9.35
N PHE A 710 -19.68 3.59 10.22
CA PHE A 710 -19.41 3.55 11.66
C PHE A 710 -19.65 2.17 12.28
N TYR A 711 -20.60 1.41 11.74
CA TYR A 711 -20.81 0.01 12.12
C TYR A 711 -19.53 -0.83 11.96
N HIS A 712 -18.89 -0.75 10.80
CA HIS A 712 -17.66 -1.49 10.52
C HIS A 712 -16.50 -1.06 11.42
N ILE A 713 -16.35 0.25 11.66
CA ILE A 713 -15.34 0.77 12.59
C ILE A 713 -15.61 0.26 14.01
N MET A 714 -16.87 0.28 14.48
CA MET A 714 -17.25 -0.17 15.81
C MET A 714 -17.05 -1.69 15.97
N SER A 715 -17.41 -2.48 14.98
CA SER A 715 -17.25 -3.93 15.05
C SER A 715 -15.76 -4.31 15.07
N ALA A 716 -14.91 -3.63 14.29
CA ALA A 716 -13.46 -3.81 14.37
C ALA A 716 -12.90 -3.36 15.73
N TYR A 717 -13.37 -2.24 16.26
CA TYR A 717 -12.99 -1.76 17.59
C TYR A 717 -13.36 -2.75 18.69
N ALA A 718 -14.54 -3.39 18.60
CA ALA A 718 -14.94 -4.42 19.55
C ALA A 718 -13.98 -5.62 19.56
N GLU A 719 -13.48 -6.02 18.38
CA GLU A 719 -12.46 -7.09 18.29
C GLU A 719 -11.13 -6.67 18.88
N VAL A 720 -10.74 -5.40 18.66
CA VAL A 720 -9.51 -4.85 19.26
C VAL A 720 -9.59 -4.89 20.79
N GLU A 721 -10.69 -4.46 21.39
CA GLU A 721 -10.88 -4.50 22.86
C GLU A 721 -10.86 -5.94 23.41
N ARG A 722 -11.47 -6.89 22.67
CA ARG A 722 -11.43 -8.32 23.00
C ARG A 722 -10.00 -8.86 22.94
N ALA A 723 -9.25 -8.55 21.88
CA ALA A 723 -7.87 -8.99 21.71
C ALA A 723 -6.93 -8.42 22.79
N ILE A 724 -7.07 -7.14 23.14
CA ILE A 724 -6.31 -6.52 24.25
C ILE A 724 -6.54 -7.28 25.57
N THR A 725 -7.80 -7.62 25.84
CA THR A 725 -8.16 -8.35 27.06
C THR A 725 -7.52 -9.75 27.13
N THR A 726 -7.40 -10.42 25.98
CA THR A 726 -6.84 -11.75 25.84
C THR A 726 -5.30 -11.74 25.87
N LEU A 727 -4.67 -10.77 25.20
CA LEU A 727 -3.20 -10.69 25.06
C LEU A 727 -2.49 -10.01 26.24
N SER A 728 -3.20 -9.25 27.08
CA SER A 728 -2.65 -8.51 28.21
C SER A 728 -3.54 -8.66 29.44
N PRO A 729 -3.60 -9.85 30.07
CA PRO A 729 -4.47 -10.09 31.22
C PRO A 729 -4.21 -9.17 32.42
N ASP A 730 -2.99 -8.62 32.56
CA ASP A 730 -2.63 -7.67 33.63
C ASP A 730 -3.24 -6.27 33.47
N ARG A 731 -3.76 -5.91 32.28
CA ARG A 731 -4.44 -4.62 32.04
C ARG A 731 -5.93 -4.58 32.45
N LYS A 732 -6.51 -5.70 32.92
CA LYS A 732 -7.88 -5.69 33.46
C LYS A 732 -8.09 -4.65 34.59
N SER A 733 -7.02 -4.28 35.30
CA SER A 733 -7.05 -3.30 36.36
C SER A 733 -6.98 -1.83 35.89
N MET A 734 -6.54 -1.55 34.64
CA MET A 734 -6.42 -0.17 34.12
C MET A 734 -7.69 0.33 33.41
N VAL A 735 -8.48 -0.57 32.81
CA VAL A 735 -9.72 -0.18 32.08
C VAL A 735 -10.83 0.25 33.05
N SER A 736 -10.72 -0.08 34.33
CA SER A 736 -11.68 0.37 35.36
C SER A 736 -11.37 1.77 35.95
N LEU A 737 -10.33 2.43 35.48
CA LEU A 737 -9.88 3.74 36.00
C LEU A 737 -10.13 4.94 35.06
N PHE A 738 -10.80 4.72 33.88
CA PHE A 738 -11.17 5.80 32.98
C PHE A 738 -12.66 5.77 32.64
#